data_32e31d225bdd22c859fea672e0ee0f6a
#
_entry.id   32e31d225bdd22c859fea672e0ee0f6a
#
_cell.length_a   1.000
_cell.length_b   1.000
_cell.length_c   1.000
_cell.angle_alpha   90.00
_cell.angle_beta   90.00
_cell.angle_gamma   90.00
#
_symmetry.space_group_name_H-M   'P 1'
#
loop_
_entity.id
_entity.type
_entity.pdbx_description
1 polymer ?
#
loop_
_entity_poly.entity_id
_entity_poly.type
_entity_poly.pdbx_seq_one_letter_code
_entity_poly.pdbx_strand_id
1 'polypeptide(L)'
;MLEHPSACLVCARRKLCEQYRPVAEKAGRTTGCHTCNNKEICEVRALAEQLGLSELPIPPSYQGRLLDRSEPFIDRDLNLCILCGRCVRICKHQQGKAVIDFISRGSETHIGTAFGHSLLEAGCQFCGSCVDVCPTGALAERYAKWYGKPDTVTQTSCIFCDAACAMALGTKGKKVITAQAVNENVPVCALGRFAIPEFLNGTERLAMPYMRVGKVLRETEWPKVLEKTAEKLKEFVGNGFSLVCNAASTLEDRYIFEKFTREVMKSANYIEIKPDARGVSRTSLPEDTKAGLLTGDFVDSEQLKGLKLLIVQDIYPSAASKLADIVLPAAVFAEVDGTITDVSGQKRPLLKACEPPGQGKPEWWIICQLAHAMGAEDFAYQSTGAITQELGISKPNLWTERDEAPEAALNAKLRRTYFRGHRIDEKVLALRELPMDDTAVSPKTESSRTDGFEILEKSEISPNVHEIVIAAPKVAKKAQPGQFVIVMVDEKSERVPFTLCDWDAQKGTITLIVLEVGQSSRKLALLKTGDKIAHLTGPLGIPLEIKRYGTVILAAGCYGIGAILPIAEALRKAGNKIIAITEARSHYNHYYEQKLKAASDELIQTAIDGSMNIRGHALDVIAQKLKNSEKIDCVIAVGCPFMMMLTATETKPYNVKTLAALNPIMLDGTGMCGACRLTVGKETKFACVDGPFFDAHLVDWDELFDRRMAYSAEEIHLVGRTEATAPQHSDISSCKCLT
;
A
#
# COMPACT_ATOMS: atom_id res chain seq x y z
N MET A 1 2.36 -15.35 26.52
CA MET A 1 3.57 -14.50 26.49
C MET A 1 4.77 -15.20 25.86
N LEU A 2 5.01 -16.48 26.12
CA LEU A 2 6.14 -17.25 25.54
C LEU A 2 6.03 -17.51 24.04
N GLU A 3 4.85 -17.44 23.49
CA GLU A 3 4.55 -17.62 22.06
C GLU A 3 4.58 -16.31 21.27
N HIS A 4 4.67 -15.19 21.98
CA HIS A 4 4.76 -13.88 21.36
C HIS A 4 6.16 -13.65 20.76
N PRO A 5 6.31 -12.94 19.63
CA PRO A 5 7.60 -12.63 19.01
C PRO A 5 8.56 -11.80 19.87
N SER A 6 8.24 -11.60 21.17
CA SER A 6 9.17 -11.11 22.19
C SER A 6 10.48 -11.92 22.24
N ALA A 7 10.51 -13.15 21.71
CA ALA A 7 11.76 -13.86 21.41
C ALA A 7 12.76 -13.01 20.60
N CYS A 8 12.26 -12.11 19.76
CA CYS A 8 13.07 -11.14 19.02
C CYS A 8 13.80 -10.15 19.95
N LEU A 9 13.25 -9.85 21.13
CA LEU A 9 13.87 -8.94 22.12
C LEU A 9 15.13 -9.54 22.75
N VAL A 10 15.24 -10.86 22.79
CA VAL A 10 16.38 -11.59 23.36
C VAL A 10 17.29 -12.22 22.30
N CYS A 11 17.07 -11.92 21.03
CA CYS A 11 17.90 -12.41 19.94
C CYS A 11 19.35 -11.90 20.11
N ALA A 12 20.34 -12.79 19.99
CA ALA A 12 21.75 -12.45 20.08
C ALA A 12 22.21 -11.35 19.09
N ARG A 13 21.49 -11.19 17.98
CA ARG A 13 21.74 -10.18 16.94
C ARG A 13 20.79 -8.97 17.00
N ARG A 14 20.12 -8.76 18.13
CA ARG A 14 19.17 -7.67 18.32
C ARG A 14 19.74 -6.30 17.92
N LYS A 15 20.99 -6.00 18.36
CA LYS A 15 21.64 -4.72 17.99
C LYS A 15 21.78 -4.53 16.49
N LEU A 16 22.13 -5.60 15.77
CA LEU A 16 22.21 -5.58 14.31
C LEU A 16 20.84 -5.33 13.67
N CYS A 17 19.80 -6.03 14.15
CA CYS A 17 18.44 -5.82 13.68
C CYS A 17 17.93 -4.39 13.98
N GLU A 18 18.28 -3.82 15.13
CA GLU A 18 17.93 -2.45 15.50
C GLU A 18 18.64 -1.42 14.62
N GLN A 19 19.89 -1.66 14.23
CA GLN A 19 20.63 -0.82 13.29
C GLN A 19 19.94 -0.74 11.93
N TYR A 20 19.29 -1.83 11.48
CA TYR A 20 18.59 -1.90 10.20
C TYR A 20 17.07 -1.71 10.33
N ARG A 21 16.63 -1.21 11.46
CA ARG A 21 15.22 -0.97 11.78
C ARG A 21 14.46 -0.14 10.72
N PRO A 22 15.00 0.96 10.15
CA PRO A 22 14.29 1.73 9.15
C PRO A 22 13.87 0.93 7.93
N VAL A 23 14.68 -0.05 7.55
CA VAL A 23 14.40 -0.92 6.41
C VAL A 23 13.36 -1.99 6.75
N ALA A 24 13.46 -2.55 7.95
CA ALA A 24 12.46 -3.48 8.47
C ALA A 24 11.08 -2.82 8.54
N GLU A 25 11.02 -1.56 8.93
CA GLU A 25 9.81 -0.75 8.95
C GLU A 25 9.21 -0.55 7.57
N LYS A 26 10.04 -0.32 6.57
CA LYS A 26 9.63 -0.12 5.19
C LYS A 26 8.89 -1.34 4.60
N ALA A 27 9.28 -2.54 4.93
CA ALA A 27 8.63 -3.75 4.42
C ALA A 27 7.30 -4.09 5.10
N GLY A 28 6.97 -3.41 6.21
CA GLY A 28 5.66 -3.51 6.86
C GLY A 28 5.22 -4.91 7.26
N ARG A 29 6.16 -5.76 7.64
CA ARG A 29 5.84 -7.14 8.03
C ARG A 29 5.20 -7.20 9.40
N THR A 30 4.28 -8.12 9.59
CA THR A 30 3.60 -8.37 10.87
C THR A 30 4.35 -9.35 11.76
N THR A 31 5.29 -10.10 11.22
CA THR A 31 6.02 -11.15 11.95
C THR A 31 7.32 -10.62 12.58
N GLY A 32 7.47 -10.84 13.87
CA GLY A 32 8.59 -10.36 14.68
C GLY A 32 8.47 -8.91 15.16
N CYS A 33 9.01 -8.61 16.31
CA CYS A 33 8.86 -7.31 17.00
C CYS A 33 9.39 -6.12 16.19
N HIS A 34 10.46 -6.31 15.42
CA HIS A 34 11.07 -5.21 14.66
C HIS A 34 10.24 -4.77 13.46
N THR A 35 9.42 -5.66 12.92
CA THR A 35 8.60 -5.41 11.74
C THR A 35 7.11 -5.39 12.03
N CYS A 36 6.73 -5.65 13.26
CA CYS A 36 5.35 -5.54 13.70
C CYS A 36 4.89 -4.07 13.62
N ASN A 37 3.77 -3.83 12.96
CA ASN A 37 3.18 -2.49 12.86
C ASN A 37 2.80 -1.90 14.22
N ASN A 38 2.49 -2.74 15.22
CA ASN A 38 2.15 -2.31 16.58
C ASN A 38 3.39 -2.19 17.50
N LYS A 39 4.61 -2.32 17.01
CA LYS A 39 5.83 -2.31 17.84
C LYS A 39 5.98 -1.06 18.69
N GLU A 40 5.51 0.09 18.23
CA GLU A 40 5.59 1.38 18.93
C GLU A 40 4.50 1.55 20.00
N ILE A 41 3.43 0.74 19.92
CA ILE A 41 2.29 0.77 20.82
C ILE A 41 2.02 -0.59 21.48
N CYS A 42 2.88 -1.59 21.26
CA CYS A 42 2.71 -2.93 21.80
C CYS A 42 2.94 -2.94 23.31
N GLU A 43 1.90 -3.19 24.06
CA GLU A 43 1.94 -3.25 25.54
C GLU A 43 2.87 -4.37 26.04
N VAL A 44 2.88 -5.53 25.35
CA VAL A 44 3.77 -6.66 25.73
C VAL A 44 5.24 -6.29 25.55
N ARG A 45 5.56 -5.58 24.46
CA ARG A 45 6.91 -5.09 24.22
C ARG A 45 7.34 -4.07 25.28
N ALA A 46 6.47 -3.09 25.57
CA ALA A 46 6.75 -2.09 26.59
C ALA A 46 7.01 -2.71 27.97
N LEU A 47 6.20 -3.71 28.36
CA LEU A 47 6.41 -4.45 29.60
C LEU A 47 7.73 -5.25 29.59
N ALA A 48 8.07 -5.91 28.49
CA ALA A 48 9.33 -6.65 28.39
C ALA A 48 10.54 -5.71 28.50
N GLU A 49 10.50 -4.54 27.89
CA GLU A 49 11.52 -3.50 27.99
C GLU A 49 11.63 -2.93 29.41
N GLN A 50 10.49 -2.65 30.05
CA GLN A 50 10.42 -2.14 31.42
C GLN A 50 10.99 -3.14 32.44
N LEU A 51 10.74 -4.44 32.24
CA LEU A 51 11.24 -5.51 33.09
C LEU A 51 12.71 -5.90 32.77
N GLY A 52 13.34 -5.29 31.79
CA GLY A 52 14.72 -5.56 31.40
C GLY A 52 14.95 -6.99 30.95
N LEU A 53 13.95 -7.64 30.34
CA LEU A 53 14.07 -9.05 29.93
C LEU A 53 15.13 -9.18 28.83
N SER A 54 16.24 -9.81 29.18
CA SER A 54 17.34 -10.14 28.26
C SER A 54 17.30 -11.60 27.81
N GLU A 55 16.67 -12.48 28.60
CA GLU A 55 16.51 -13.90 28.30
C GLU A 55 15.14 -14.39 28.71
N LEU A 56 14.64 -15.40 28.02
CA LEU A 56 13.41 -16.09 28.39
C LEU A 56 13.76 -17.31 29.25
N PRO A 57 13.18 -17.45 30.47
CA PRO A 57 13.49 -18.56 31.37
C PRO A 57 12.98 -19.92 30.85
N ILE A 58 12.04 -19.89 29.87
CA ILE A 58 11.48 -21.07 29.25
C ILE A 58 11.63 -20.92 27.74
N PRO A 59 12.09 -21.94 27.00
CA PRO A 59 12.18 -21.88 25.55
C PRO A 59 10.83 -21.48 24.91
N PRO A 60 10.82 -20.54 23.94
CA PRO A 60 9.60 -20.16 23.25
C PRO A 60 9.04 -21.36 22.49
N SER A 61 7.75 -21.62 22.66
CA SER A 61 6.99 -22.55 21.82
C SER A 61 6.30 -21.76 20.72
N TYR A 62 6.50 -22.19 19.49
CA TYR A 62 5.90 -21.55 18.32
C TYR A 62 4.86 -22.48 17.71
N GLN A 63 3.60 -22.01 17.64
CA GLN A 63 2.49 -22.85 17.17
C GLN A 63 2.40 -22.97 15.64
N GLY A 64 3.09 -22.09 14.90
CA GLY A 64 3.14 -22.16 13.44
C GLY A 64 1.82 -21.90 12.74
N ARG A 65 0.99 -21.04 13.30
CA ARG A 65 -0.29 -20.69 12.68
C ARG A 65 -0.04 -19.84 11.44
N LEU A 66 -0.74 -20.16 10.34
CA LEU A 66 -0.65 -19.36 9.11
C LEU A 66 -1.18 -17.95 9.36
N LEU A 67 -0.55 -16.97 8.71
CA LEU A 67 -1.08 -15.62 8.65
C LEU A 67 -2.34 -15.64 7.78
N ASP A 68 -3.45 -15.23 8.36
CA ASP A 68 -4.71 -15.15 7.66
C ASP A 68 -4.91 -13.76 7.05
N ARG A 69 -5.01 -13.73 5.75
CA ARG A 69 -5.22 -12.53 4.91
C ARG A 69 -6.44 -12.67 4.00
N SER A 70 -7.32 -13.61 4.30
CA SER A 70 -8.56 -13.86 3.55
C SER A 70 -9.52 -12.66 3.58
N GLU A 71 -9.37 -11.79 4.59
CA GLU A 71 -10.25 -10.64 4.77
C GLU A 71 -9.76 -9.40 4.00
N PRO A 72 -10.66 -8.52 3.53
CA PRO A 72 -10.28 -7.38 2.70
C PRO A 72 -9.40 -6.32 3.42
N PHE A 73 -9.62 -6.09 4.73
CA PHE A 73 -9.00 -4.97 5.45
C PHE A 73 -8.12 -5.39 6.61
N ILE A 74 -8.29 -6.62 7.13
CA ILE A 74 -7.69 -7.05 8.39
C ILE A 74 -6.80 -8.26 8.15
N ASP A 75 -5.55 -8.17 8.56
CA ASP A 75 -4.65 -9.30 8.65
C ASP A 75 -4.71 -9.90 10.05
N ARG A 76 -4.78 -11.24 10.16
CA ARG A 76 -4.82 -11.96 11.43
C ARG A 76 -3.58 -12.83 11.57
N ASP A 77 -2.63 -12.41 12.41
CA ASP A 77 -1.46 -13.21 12.78
C ASP A 77 -1.62 -13.74 14.21
N LEU A 78 -2.19 -14.93 14.32
CA LEU A 78 -2.48 -15.54 15.62
C LEU A 78 -1.21 -15.97 16.38
N ASN A 79 -0.05 -16.00 15.73
CA ASN A 79 1.24 -16.20 16.41
C ASN A 79 1.59 -15.02 17.32
N LEU A 80 1.02 -13.85 17.07
CA LEU A 80 1.17 -12.66 17.90
C LEU A 80 0.10 -12.56 19.00
N CYS A 81 -0.88 -13.44 19.01
CA CYS A 81 -2.00 -13.40 19.92
C CYS A 81 -1.59 -13.89 21.30
N ILE A 82 -1.88 -13.08 22.33
CA ILE A 82 -1.66 -13.43 23.74
C ILE A 82 -2.94 -13.90 24.46
N LEU A 83 -4.01 -14.19 23.70
CA LEU A 83 -5.30 -14.63 24.19
C LEU A 83 -5.94 -13.72 25.27
N CYS A 84 -5.68 -12.42 25.20
CA CYS A 84 -6.22 -11.43 26.17
C CYS A 84 -7.74 -11.24 26.08
N GLY A 85 -8.38 -11.67 24.98
CA GLY A 85 -9.84 -11.62 24.76
C GLY A 85 -10.42 -10.21 24.59
N ARG A 86 -9.62 -9.13 24.47
CA ARG A 86 -10.14 -7.77 24.27
C ARG A 86 -11.00 -7.68 23.00
N CYS A 87 -10.53 -8.25 21.90
CA CYS A 87 -11.24 -8.27 20.63
C CYS A 87 -12.59 -9.01 20.71
N VAL A 88 -12.63 -10.12 21.44
CA VAL A 88 -13.88 -10.89 21.68
C VAL A 88 -14.86 -10.03 22.47
N ARG A 89 -14.40 -9.43 23.58
CA ARG A 89 -15.26 -8.62 24.44
C ARG A 89 -15.85 -7.41 23.72
N ILE A 90 -15.02 -6.67 22.96
CA ILE A 90 -15.54 -5.49 22.25
C ILE A 90 -16.54 -5.88 21.17
N CYS A 91 -16.26 -6.96 20.40
CA CYS A 91 -17.17 -7.45 19.38
C CYS A 91 -18.51 -7.93 19.96
N LYS A 92 -18.47 -8.64 21.09
CA LYS A 92 -19.66 -9.23 21.72
C LYS A 92 -20.46 -8.23 22.53
N HIS A 93 -19.81 -7.49 23.44
CA HIS A 93 -20.52 -6.70 24.45
C HIS A 93 -20.77 -5.27 24.02
N GLN A 94 -19.87 -4.66 23.25
CA GLN A 94 -20.01 -3.27 22.84
C GLN A 94 -20.60 -3.15 21.43
N GLN A 95 -20.18 -4.01 20.51
CA GLN A 95 -20.68 -3.97 19.13
C GLN A 95 -21.90 -4.90 18.91
N GLY A 96 -22.22 -5.76 19.87
CA GLY A 96 -23.38 -6.67 19.80
C GLY A 96 -23.33 -7.69 18.66
N LYS A 97 -22.17 -7.93 18.03
CA LYS A 97 -22.04 -8.78 16.83
C LYS A 97 -21.56 -10.20 17.14
N ALA A 98 -20.68 -10.39 18.11
CA ALA A 98 -20.15 -11.69 18.52
C ALA A 98 -19.60 -12.54 17.36
N VAL A 99 -18.98 -11.89 16.37
CA VAL A 99 -18.44 -12.54 15.16
C VAL A 99 -17.23 -13.40 15.49
N ILE A 100 -16.40 -12.95 16.43
CA ILE A 100 -15.17 -13.62 16.88
C ILE A 100 -15.30 -14.06 18.33
N ASP A 101 -14.78 -15.23 18.62
CA ASP A 101 -14.77 -15.81 19.98
C ASP A 101 -13.52 -16.69 20.17
N PHE A 102 -13.36 -17.26 21.36
CA PHE A 102 -12.36 -18.29 21.61
C PHE A 102 -12.80 -19.61 20.95
N ILE A 103 -11.94 -20.12 20.08
CA ILE A 103 -12.15 -21.37 19.36
C ILE A 103 -11.22 -22.42 19.93
N SER A 104 -11.65 -23.68 19.94
CA SER A 104 -10.94 -24.82 20.53
C SER A 104 -10.74 -24.70 22.05
N ARG A 105 -9.94 -25.59 22.64
CA ARG A 105 -9.65 -25.63 24.08
C ARG A 105 -8.23 -26.04 24.36
N GLY A 106 -7.74 -25.74 25.57
CA GLY A 106 -6.39 -26.08 26.01
C GLY A 106 -5.33 -25.38 25.18
N SER A 107 -4.30 -26.07 24.79
CA SER A 107 -3.18 -25.55 23.97
C SER A 107 -3.61 -25.07 22.58
N GLU A 108 -4.72 -25.62 22.04
CA GLU A 108 -5.23 -25.25 20.73
C GLU A 108 -6.15 -24.03 20.74
N THR A 109 -6.39 -23.43 21.91
CA THR A 109 -7.25 -22.25 22.00
C THR A 109 -6.69 -21.10 21.17
N HIS A 110 -7.56 -20.50 20.37
CA HIS A 110 -7.22 -19.31 19.56
C HIS A 110 -8.47 -18.44 19.35
N ILE A 111 -8.28 -17.25 18.81
CA ILE A 111 -9.37 -16.34 18.43
C ILE A 111 -9.79 -16.67 16.99
N GLY A 112 -11.06 -16.84 16.76
CA GLY A 112 -11.59 -17.16 15.43
C GLY A 112 -13.08 -16.96 15.30
N THR A 113 -13.62 -17.37 14.17
CA THR A 113 -15.06 -17.40 13.87
C THR A 113 -15.61 -18.80 14.07
N ALA A 114 -16.90 -18.91 14.26
CA ALA A 114 -17.56 -20.23 14.30
C ALA A 114 -17.30 -21.01 13.00
N PHE A 115 -16.97 -22.29 13.14
CA PHE A 115 -16.72 -23.23 12.03
C PHE A 115 -15.59 -22.82 11.05
N GLY A 116 -14.75 -21.85 11.42
CA GLY A 116 -13.66 -21.37 10.57
C GLY A 116 -14.12 -20.56 9.35
N HIS A 117 -15.32 -20.00 9.38
CA HIS A 117 -15.80 -19.09 8.34
C HIS A 117 -14.95 -17.83 8.27
N SER A 118 -14.93 -17.16 7.12
CA SER A 118 -14.36 -15.82 6.99
C SER A 118 -15.12 -14.83 7.90
N LEU A 119 -14.51 -13.70 8.24
CA LEU A 119 -15.19 -12.66 9.01
C LEU A 119 -16.45 -12.18 8.29
N LEU A 120 -16.36 -12.05 6.95
CA LEU A 120 -17.48 -11.63 6.12
C LEU A 120 -18.67 -12.61 6.22
N GLU A 121 -18.42 -13.93 6.05
CA GLU A 121 -19.45 -14.99 6.15
C GLU A 121 -20.03 -15.07 7.56
N ALA A 122 -19.21 -14.81 8.58
CA ALA A 122 -19.64 -14.75 9.98
C ALA A 122 -20.44 -13.47 10.35
N GLY A 123 -20.68 -12.58 9.38
CA GLY A 123 -21.48 -11.37 9.57
C GLY A 123 -20.71 -10.17 10.11
N CYS A 124 -19.40 -10.11 9.94
CA CYS A 124 -18.57 -8.95 10.32
C CYS A 124 -18.97 -7.71 9.51
N GLN A 125 -19.07 -6.58 10.19
CA GLN A 125 -19.37 -5.29 9.59
C GLN A 125 -18.12 -4.46 9.28
N PHE A 126 -16.94 -5.01 9.55
CA PHE A 126 -15.65 -4.33 9.38
C PHE A 126 -15.60 -2.96 10.07
N CYS A 127 -16.10 -2.87 11.30
CA CYS A 127 -16.01 -1.66 12.12
C CYS A 127 -14.60 -1.36 12.63
N GLY A 128 -13.70 -2.35 12.64
CA GLY A 128 -12.30 -2.20 13.05
C GLY A 128 -12.04 -2.19 14.55
N SER A 129 -13.07 -2.16 15.42
CA SER A 129 -12.91 -2.04 16.88
C SER A 129 -12.03 -3.17 17.47
N CYS A 130 -12.08 -4.37 16.93
CA CYS A 130 -11.22 -5.49 17.35
C CYS A 130 -9.73 -5.27 17.04
N VAL A 131 -9.44 -4.52 15.97
CA VAL A 131 -8.07 -4.11 15.61
C VAL A 131 -7.57 -3.04 16.57
N ASP A 132 -8.42 -2.05 16.88
CA ASP A 132 -8.07 -0.91 17.73
C ASP A 132 -7.74 -1.31 19.17
N VAL A 133 -8.40 -2.33 19.71
CA VAL A 133 -8.16 -2.82 21.08
C VAL A 133 -7.10 -3.93 21.17
N CYS A 134 -6.54 -4.38 20.05
CA CYS A 134 -5.55 -5.44 20.08
C CYS A 134 -4.21 -4.93 20.64
N PRO A 135 -3.73 -5.46 21.79
CA PRO A 135 -2.52 -4.96 22.45
C PRO A 135 -1.22 -5.41 21.75
N THR A 136 -1.35 -6.25 20.73
CA THR A 136 -0.22 -6.77 19.94
C THR A 136 -0.49 -6.52 18.45
N GLY A 137 0.24 -7.15 17.55
CA GLY A 137 -0.02 -7.11 16.12
C GLY A 137 -0.88 -8.26 15.59
N ALA A 138 -1.57 -9.01 16.49
CA ALA A 138 -2.35 -10.18 16.10
C ALA A 138 -3.51 -9.86 15.16
N LEU A 139 -4.15 -8.70 15.36
CA LEU A 139 -5.11 -8.12 14.44
C LEU A 139 -4.52 -6.81 13.94
N ALA A 140 -4.32 -6.70 12.64
CA ALA A 140 -3.68 -5.54 12.04
C ALA A 140 -4.50 -5.01 10.85
N GLU A 141 -4.64 -3.71 10.76
CA GLU A 141 -5.19 -3.08 9.57
C GLU A 141 -4.19 -3.21 8.42
N ARG A 142 -4.61 -3.84 7.31
CA ARG A 142 -3.74 -4.15 6.17
C ARG A 142 -3.08 -2.91 5.59
N TYR A 143 -3.80 -1.81 5.47
CA TYR A 143 -3.25 -0.55 4.98
C TYR A 143 -2.33 0.11 6.00
N ALA A 144 -2.82 0.33 7.22
CA ALA A 144 -2.12 1.09 8.26
C ALA A 144 -0.82 0.43 8.76
N LYS A 145 -0.74 -0.90 8.72
CA LYS A 145 0.45 -1.64 9.21
C LYS A 145 1.77 -1.23 8.55
N TRP A 146 1.71 -0.53 7.41
CA TRP A 146 2.88 -0.10 6.67
C TRP A 146 3.47 1.23 7.20
N TYR A 147 2.72 1.96 8.03
CA TYR A 147 3.04 3.32 8.43
C TYR A 147 3.52 3.47 9.88
N GLY A 148 3.19 2.51 10.76
CA GLY A 148 3.49 2.59 12.20
C GLY A 148 2.58 3.58 12.94
N LYS A 149 3.09 4.19 14.04
CA LYS A 149 2.31 5.11 14.87
C LYS A 149 2.10 6.46 14.17
N PRO A 150 0.90 7.06 14.22
CA PRO A 150 0.68 8.42 13.72
C PRO A 150 1.44 9.45 14.58
N ASP A 151 1.85 10.54 13.95
CA ASP A 151 2.50 11.67 14.61
C ASP A 151 1.47 12.56 15.32
N THR A 152 0.31 12.74 14.68
CA THR A 152 -0.82 13.55 15.21
C THR A 152 -2.13 12.83 14.96
N VAL A 153 -3.14 13.15 15.81
CA VAL A 153 -4.50 12.65 15.67
C VAL A 153 -5.46 13.83 15.69
N THR A 154 -6.26 13.99 14.65
CA THR A 154 -7.26 15.06 14.52
C THR A 154 -8.65 14.47 14.53
N GLN A 155 -9.52 14.99 15.41
CA GLN A 155 -10.93 14.63 15.39
C GLN A 155 -11.66 15.43 14.32
N THR A 156 -12.43 14.76 13.48
CA THR A 156 -13.21 15.38 12.39
C THR A 156 -14.46 14.55 12.11
N SER A 157 -15.23 14.93 11.10
CA SER A 157 -16.41 14.17 10.66
C SER A 157 -16.14 13.44 9.36
N CYS A 158 -16.67 12.22 9.23
CA CYS A 158 -16.69 11.50 7.97
C CYS A 158 -17.72 12.12 7.01
N ILE A 159 -17.39 12.30 5.74
CA ILE A 159 -18.32 12.85 4.75
C ILE A 159 -18.71 11.88 3.62
N PHE A 160 -18.34 10.61 3.75
CA PHE A 160 -18.75 9.63 2.74
C PHE A 160 -20.28 9.38 2.74
N CYS A 161 -20.97 9.74 3.81
CA CYS A 161 -22.43 9.71 3.88
C CYS A 161 -22.97 10.73 4.89
N ASP A 162 -24.30 10.94 4.89
CA ASP A 162 -24.97 11.94 5.73
C ASP A 162 -24.96 11.60 7.24
N ALA A 163 -24.45 10.41 7.61
CA ALA A 163 -24.28 10.05 9.03
C ALA A 163 -23.25 10.93 9.74
N ALA A 164 -22.30 11.49 9.01
CA ALA A 164 -21.26 12.40 9.50
C ALA A 164 -20.58 11.89 10.79
N CYS A 165 -20.23 10.59 10.84
CA CYS A 165 -19.64 9.94 12.02
C CYS A 165 -18.39 10.67 12.51
N ALA A 166 -18.23 10.73 13.84
CA ALA A 166 -17.01 11.25 14.47
C ALA A 166 -15.82 10.36 14.22
N MET A 167 -14.79 10.88 13.59
CA MET A 167 -13.57 10.17 13.20
C MET A 167 -12.35 10.80 13.85
N ALA A 168 -11.44 9.96 14.30
CA ALA A 168 -10.08 10.32 14.70
C ALA A 168 -9.13 9.92 13.56
N LEU A 169 -8.62 10.89 12.83
CA LEU A 169 -7.69 10.68 11.73
C LEU A 169 -6.27 10.81 12.24
N GLY A 170 -5.53 9.70 12.17
CA GLY A 170 -4.10 9.68 12.48
C GLY A 170 -3.27 10.03 11.27
N THR A 171 -2.39 11.03 11.41
CA THR A 171 -1.51 11.48 10.32
C THR A 171 -0.05 11.18 10.62
N LYS A 172 0.70 10.92 9.57
CA LYS A 172 2.16 10.78 9.61
C LYS A 172 2.76 11.58 8.46
N GLY A 173 3.54 12.60 8.80
CA GLY A 173 3.95 13.60 7.82
C GLY A 173 2.74 14.24 7.15
N LYS A 174 2.65 14.15 5.82
CA LYS A 174 1.53 14.72 5.05
C LYS A 174 0.38 13.75 4.77
N LYS A 175 0.41 12.53 5.33
CA LYS A 175 -0.55 11.47 4.98
C LYS A 175 -1.46 11.11 6.15
N VAL A 176 -2.71 10.86 5.85
CA VAL A 176 -3.64 10.18 6.76
C VAL A 176 -3.35 8.68 6.70
N ILE A 177 -2.98 8.08 7.82
CA ILE A 177 -2.57 6.67 7.87
C ILE A 177 -3.58 5.79 8.60
N THR A 178 -4.38 6.35 9.50
CA THR A 178 -5.45 5.65 10.20
C THR A 178 -6.70 6.50 10.26
N ALA A 179 -7.85 5.85 10.31
CA ALA A 179 -9.14 6.47 10.57
C ALA A 179 -9.89 5.60 11.57
N GLN A 180 -10.09 6.09 12.77
CA GLN A 180 -10.72 5.37 13.88
C GLN A 180 -11.98 6.12 14.34
N ALA A 181 -12.91 5.44 15.02
CA ALA A 181 -13.98 6.11 15.71
C ALA A 181 -13.42 6.95 16.87
N VAL A 182 -13.96 8.14 17.11
CA VAL A 182 -13.56 8.96 18.28
C VAL A 182 -13.92 8.24 19.59
N ASN A 183 -15.07 7.56 19.60
CA ASN A 183 -15.46 6.70 20.70
C ASN A 183 -15.40 5.24 20.26
N GLU A 184 -14.52 4.45 20.88
CA GLU A 184 -14.32 3.03 20.55
C GLU A 184 -15.58 2.18 20.71
N ASN A 185 -16.54 2.64 21.51
CA ASN A 185 -17.82 1.97 21.73
C ASN A 185 -18.84 2.26 20.64
N VAL A 186 -18.60 3.25 19.79
CA VAL A 186 -19.49 3.63 18.69
C VAL A 186 -18.92 3.07 17.39
N PRO A 187 -19.57 2.08 16.77
CA PRO A 187 -19.06 1.49 15.55
C PRO A 187 -19.17 2.46 14.38
N VAL A 188 -18.18 2.43 13.50
CA VAL A 188 -18.18 3.11 12.22
C VAL A 188 -18.21 2.08 11.09
N CYS A 189 -18.73 2.46 9.93
CA CYS A 189 -18.78 1.53 8.78
C CYS A 189 -17.39 1.35 8.14
N ALA A 190 -17.26 0.31 7.30
CA ALA A 190 -16.02 0.00 6.59
C ALA A 190 -15.48 1.19 5.76
N LEU A 191 -16.36 2.02 5.17
CA LEU A 191 -15.94 3.21 4.43
C LEU A 191 -15.23 4.23 5.32
N GLY A 192 -15.85 4.59 6.46
CA GLY A 192 -15.24 5.52 7.41
C GLY A 192 -13.94 4.94 8.00
N ARG A 193 -13.95 3.64 8.35
CA ARG A 193 -12.83 3.01 9.04
C ARG A 193 -11.62 2.73 8.16
N PHE A 194 -11.84 2.22 6.95
CA PHE A 194 -10.75 1.69 6.13
C PHE A 194 -10.52 2.44 4.81
N ALA A 195 -11.55 3.11 4.26
CA ALA A 195 -11.40 3.76 2.96
C ALA A 195 -10.79 5.15 3.03
N ILE A 196 -10.97 5.89 4.12
CA ILE A 196 -10.50 7.28 4.24
C ILE A 196 -9.00 7.41 3.95
N PRO A 197 -8.10 6.65 4.59
CA PRO A 197 -6.67 6.81 4.39
C PRO A 197 -6.25 6.55 2.94
N GLU A 198 -6.72 5.46 2.35
CA GLU A 198 -6.36 5.08 0.98
C GLU A 198 -6.95 6.05 -0.05
N PHE A 199 -8.19 6.50 0.15
CA PHE A 199 -8.84 7.48 -0.70
C PHE A 199 -8.14 8.84 -0.68
N LEU A 200 -7.74 9.33 0.49
CA LEU A 200 -7.06 10.62 0.62
C LEU A 200 -5.64 10.60 0.03
N ASN A 201 -4.92 9.50 0.22
CA ASN A 201 -3.53 9.37 -0.20
C ASN A 201 -3.37 8.82 -1.63
N GLY A 202 -4.44 8.74 -2.40
CA GLY A 202 -4.40 8.24 -3.78
C GLY A 202 -3.41 9.02 -4.66
N THR A 203 -2.53 8.31 -5.36
CA THR A 203 -1.48 8.91 -6.20
C THR A 203 -2.01 9.64 -7.44
N GLU A 204 -3.25 9.37 -7.83
CA GLU A 204 -3.91 10.01 -8.97
C GLU A 204 -4.63 11.32 -8.61
N ARG A 205 -4.48 11.81 -7.36
CA ARG A 205 -5.06 13.07 -6.92
C ARG A 205 -4.57 14.22 -7.79
N LEU A 206 -5.48 15.13 -8.15
CA LEU A 206 -5.13 16.36 -8.86
C LEU A 206 -4.26 17.23 -7.93
N ALA A 207 -3.04 17.51 -8.36
CA ALA A 207 -2.05 18.23 -7.56
C ALA A 207 -1.73 19.64 -8.08
N MET A 208 -2.01 19.91 -9.35
CA MET A 208 -1.72 21.19 -10.03
C MET A 208 -2.96 21.68 -10.76
N PRO A 209 -3.10 23.00 -10.98
CA PRO A 209 -4.09 23.51 -11.92
C PRO A 209 -3.69 23.17 -13.37
N TYR A 210 -4.72 22.97 -14.23
CA TYR A 210 -4.52 22.70 -15.65
C TYR A 210 -5.33 23.64 -16.52
N MET A 211 -4.76 24.00 -17.66
CA MET A 211 -5.46 24.74 -18.73
C MET A 211 -5.33 24.00 -20.07
N ARG A 212 -6.39 24.03 -20.86
CA ARG A 212 -6.40 23.42 -22.18
C ARG A 212 -5.68 24.34 -23.17
N VAL A 213 -4.67 23.76 -23.84
CA VAL A 213 -3.94 24.41 -24.96
C VAL A 213 -4.08 23.50 -26.17
N GLY A 214 -4.90 23.92 -27.13
CA GLY A 214 -5.32 23.07 -28.22
C GLY A 214 -6.12 21.86 -27.71
N LYS A 215 -5.64 20.64 -27.97
CA LYS A 215 -6.32 19.39 -27.52
C LYS A 215 -5.81 18.83 -26.19
N VAL A 216 -4.80 19.45 -25.56
CA VAL A 216 -4.10 18.91 -24.42
C VAL A 216 -4.29 19.80 -23.18
N LEU A 217 -4.58 19.19 -22.03
CA LEU A 217 -4.51 19.86 -20.72
C LEU A 217 -3.03 19.95 -20.30
N ARG A 218 -2.60 21.16 -19.96
CA ARG A 218 -1.23 21.43 -19.48
C ARG A 218 -1.26 22.03 -18.08
N GLU A 219 -0.32 21.63 -17.27
CA GLU A 219 -0.11 22.21 -15.95
C GLU A 219 0.18 23.71 -16.05
N THR A 220 -0.27 24.46 -15.07
CA THR A 220 -0.11 25.90 -14.99
C THR A 220 -0.03 26.33 -13.52
N GLU A 221 0.32 27.61 -13.28
CA GLU A 221 0.38 28.20 -11.95
C GLU A 221 -0.94 28.90 -11.57
N TRP A 222 -1.26 28.94 -10.28
CA TRP A 222 -2.49 29.57 -9.78
C TRP A 222 -2.72 31.01 -10.28
N PRO A 223 -1.75 31.95 -10.24
CA PRO A 223 -2.00 33.31 -10.71
C PRO A 223 -2.47 33.34 -12.16
N LYS A 224 -1.81 32.59 -13.01
CA LYS A 224 -2.11 32.53 -14.44
C LYS A 224 -3.47 31.88 -14.73
N VAL A 225 -3.80 30.77 -14.04
CA VAL A 225 -5.09 30.11 -14.26
C VAL A 225 -6.23 30.95 -13.76
N LEU A 226 -6.10 31.63 -12.62
CA LEU A 226 -7.12 32.51 -12.07
C LEU A 226 -7.38 33.71 -12.99
N GLU A 227 -6.33 34.39 -13.45
CA GLU A 227 -6.43 35.50 -14.39
C GLU A 227 -7.15 35.08 -15.66
N LYS A 228 -6.71 33.99 -16.29
CA LYS A 228 -7.30 33.53 -17.56
C LYS A 228 -8.71 32.97 -17.38
N THR A 229 -9.02 32.37 -16.24
CA THR A 229 -10.37 31.91 -15.91
C THR A 229 -11.32 33.10 -15.74
N ALA A 230 -10.89 34.12 -14.97
CA ALA A 230 -11.66 35.33 -14.76
C ALA A 230 -11.89 36.10 -16.08
N GLU A 231 -10.87 36.22 -16.93
CA GLU A 231 -10.98 36.83 -18.26
C GLU A 231 -12.08 36.14 -19.11
N LYS A 232 -12.06 34.80 -19.18
CA LYS A 232 -13.07 34.03 -19.92
C LYS A 232 -14.45 34.11 -19.29
N LEU A 233 -14.57 34.05 -17.95
CA LEU A 233 -15.85 34.11 -17.26
C LEU A 233 -16.58 35.44 -17.46
N LYS A 234 -15.85 36.56 -17.61
CA LYS A 234 -16.44 37.88 -17.87
C LYS A 234 -17.36 37.91 -19.12
N GLU A 235 -17.10 37.05 -20.10
CA GLU A 235 -17.92 36.94 -21.31
C GLU A 235 -19.31 36.33 -21.03
N PHE A 236 -19.48 35.65 -19.90
CA PHE A 236 -20.68 34.91 -19.54
C PHE A 236 -21.47 35.51 -18.36
N VAL A 237 -21.07 36.68 -17.86
CA VAL A 237 -21.80 37.38 -16.80
C VAL A 237 -23.20 37.72 -17.29
N GLY A 238 -24.24 37.26 -16.55
CA GLY A 238 -25.64 37.45 -16.91
C GLY A 238 -26.13 36.65 -18.14
N ASN A 239 -25.30 35.74 -18.70
CA ASN A 239 -25.59 35.09 -19.96
C ASN A 239 -25.15 33.61 -19.98
N GLY A 240 -25.99 32.72 -19.45
CA GLY A 240 -25.82 31.28 -19.59
C GLY A 240 -24.68 30.68 -18.78
N PHE A 241 -24.38 31.23 -17.59
CA PHE A 241 -23.51 30.59 -16.64
C PHE A 241 -24.29 29.68 -15.69
N SER A 242 -23.77 28.49 -15.41
CA SER A 242 -24.31 27.56 -14.41
C SER A 242 -23.20 27.06 -13.49
N LEU A 243 -23.47 27.03 -12.19
CA LEU A 243 -22.61 26.37 -11.20
C LEU A 243 -23.30 25.14 -10.64
N VAL A 244 -22.62 24.01 -10.67
CA VAL A 244 -23.12 22.72 -10.15
C VAL A 244 -22.23 22.24 -9.04
N CYS A 245 -22.77 22.07 -7.84
CA CYS A 245 -22.04 21.56 -6.69
C CYS A 245 -22.76 20.38 -6.03
N ASN A 246 -22.00 19.65 -5.18
CA ASN A 246 -22.52 18.54 -4.39
C ASN A 246 -22.89 19.01 -2.99
N ALA A 247 -24.01 18.52 -2.46
CA ALA A 247 -24.42 18.76 -1.07
C ALA A 247 -23.41 18.26 0.00
N ALA A 248 -22.44 17.43 -0.39
CA ALA A 248 -21.33 17.02 0.48
C ALA A 248 -20.20 18.06 0.61
N SER A 249 -20.23 19.18 -0.16
CA SER A 249 -19.36 20.34 0.08
C SER A 249 -19.75 21.00 1.42
N THR A 250 -18.80 21.70 2.06
CA THR A 250 -19.08 22.39 3.32
C THR A 250 -20.16 23.45 3.17
N LEU A 251 -20.78 23.85 4.26
CA LEU A 251 -21.76 24.95 4.23
C LEU A 251 -21.12 26.25 3.74
N GLU A 252 -19.86 26.46 4.11
CA GLU A 252 -19.05 27.60 3.71
C GLU A 252 -18.78 27.59 2.20
N ASP A 253 -18.40 26.44 1.62
CA ASP A 253 -18.19 26.30 0.18
C ASP A 253 -19.47 26.61 -0.58
N ARG A 254 -20.59 26.00 -0.17
CA ARG A 254 -21.91 26.15 -0.80
C ARG A 254 -22.40 27.60 -0.78
N TYR A 255 -22.18 28.30 0.34
CA TYR A 255 -22.49 29.72 0.47
C TYR A 255 -21.69 30.57 -0.54
N ILE A 256 -20.39 30.37 -0.61
CA ILE A 256 -19.52 31.08 -1.53
C ILE A 256 -19.87 30.77 -2.99
N PHE A 257 -20.24 29.53 -3.31
CA PHE A 257 -20.69 29.14 -4.65
C PHE A 257 -21.98 29.87 -5.05
N GLU A 258 -22.96 29.91 -4.17
CA GLU A 258 -24.23 30.61 -4.41
C GLU A 258 -24.01 32.11 -4.53
N LYS A 259 -23.25 32.72 -3.58
CA LYS A 259 -22.90 34.15 -3.60
C LYS A 259 -22.19 34.52 -4.89
N PHE A 260 -21.17 33.77 -5.31
CA PHE A 260 -20.46 33.98 -6.57
C PHE A 260 -21.39 33.90 -7.79
N THR A 261 -22.24 32.87 -7.84
CA THR A 261 -23.16 32.67 -8.96
C THR A 261 -24.16 33.83 -9.09
N ARG A 262 -24.74 34.29 -7.97
CA ARG A 262 -25.77 35.34 -7.97
C ARG A 262 -25.17 36.73 -8.08
N GLU A 263 -24.12 37.04 -7.35
CA GLU A 263 -23.60 38.40 -7.22
C GLU A 263 -22.54 38.76 -8.26
N VAL A 264 -21.64 37.82 -8.60
CA VAL A 264 -20.57 38.06 -9.57
C VAL A 264 -21.01 37.66 -10.97
N MET A 265 -21.52 36.44 -11.14
CA MET A 265 -21.94 35.94 -12.44
C MET A 265 -23.32 36.42 -12.87
N LYS A 266 -24.10 37.02 -11.96
CA LYS A 266 -25.48 37.51 -12.21
C LYS A 266 -26.38 36.40 -12.78
N SER A 267 -26.19 35.16 -12.37
CA SER A 267 -26.93 34.01 -12.84
C SER A 267 -27.83 33.42 -11.73
N ALA A 268 -29.00 32.92 -12.14
CA ALA A 268 -29.90 32.18 -11.25
C ALA A 268 -29.56 30.68 -11.16
N ASN A 269 -28.67 30.20 -12.05
CA ASN A 269 -28.38 28.76 -12.23
C ASN A 269 -27.32 28.25 -11.24
N TYR A 270 -27.67 28.32 -9.96
CA TYR A 270 -26.95 27.60 -8.89
C TYR A 270 -27.66 26.28 -8.64
N ILE A 271 -26.97 25.17 -8.86
CA ILE A 271 -27.55 23.81 -8.79
C ILE A 271 -26.80 23.02 -7.72
N GLU A 272 -27.48 22.72 -6.63
CA GLU A 272 -26.98 21.85 -5.60
C GLU A 272 -27.57 20.45 -5.74
N ILE A 273 -26.70 19.43 -5.87
CA ILE A 273 -27.10 18.06 -6.09
C ILE A 273 -27.00 17.27 -4.80
N LYS A 274 -28.10 16.64 -4.39
CA LYS A 274 -28.07 15.63 -3.33
C LYS A 274 -27.78 14.27 -3.95
N PRO A 275 -26.77 13.53 -3.43
CA PRO A 275 -26.51 12.18 -3.88
C PRO A 275 -27.66 11.24 -3.49
N ASP A 276 -27.91 10.22 -4.32
CA ASP A 276 -28.81 9.12 -3.97
C ASP A 276 -28.22 8.25 -2.84
N ALA A 277 -28.94 7.19 -2.46
CA ALA A 277 -28.48 6.28 -1.41
C ALA A 277 -27.11 5.64 -1.67
N ARG A 278 -26.70 5.54 -2.95
CA ARG A 278 -25.40 5.00 -3.38
C ARG A 278 -24.29 6.07 -3.45
N GLY A 279 -24.64 7.33 -3.24
CA GLY A 279 -23.74 8.47 -3.40
C GLY A 279 -23.65 8.97 -4.86
N VAL A 280 -24.46 8.44 -5.78
CA VAL A 280 -24.49 8.89 -7.16
C VAL A 280 -25.19 10.24 -7.23
N SER A 281 -24.53 11.19 -7.87
CA SER A 281 -25.05 12.53 -8.13
C SER A 281 -25.09 12.75 -9.63
N ARG A 282 -26.25 13.04 -10.20
CA ARG A 282 -26.41 13.38 -11.61
C ARG A 282 -27.44 14.49 -11.78
N THR A 283 -27.15 15.40 -12.69
CA THR A 283 -28.09 16.47 -13.10
C THR A 283 -27.90 16.83 -14.55
N SER A 284 -28.89 17.54 -15.10
CA SER A 284 -28.80 18.18 -16.40
C SER A 284 -28.59 19.67 -16.23
N LEU A 285 -27.82 20.26 -17.13
CA LEU A 285 -27.67 21.72 -17.20
C LEU A 285 -28.90 22.34 -17.86
N PRO A 286 -29.30 23.57 -17.48
CA PRO A 286 -30.27 24.35 -18.22
C PRO A 286 -29.88 24.50 -19.71
N GLU A 287 -30.86 24.50 -20.60
CA GLU A 287 -30.66 24.54 -22.08
C GLU A 287 -29.88 25.78 -22.54
N ASP A 288 -29.99 26.88 -21.83
CA ASP A 288 -29.32 28.15 -22.12
C ASP A 288 -27.85 28.20 -21.59
N THR A 289 -27.36 27.14 -20.91
CA THR A 289 -26.03 27.11 -20.34
C THR A 289 -24.95 27.12 -21.43
N LYS A 290 -24.07 28.11 -21.38
CA LYS A 290 -22.91 28.26 -22.27
C LYS A 290 -21.59 28.09 -21.54
N ALA A 291 -21.55 28.40 -20.25
CA ALA A 291 -20.38 28.23 -19.38
C ALA A 291 -20.77 27.49 -18.13
N GLY A 292 -20.00 26.47 -17.76
CA GLY A 292 -20.25 25.64 -16.58
C GLY A 292 -19.05 25.61 -15.63
N LEU A 293 -19.31 25.74 -14.31
CA LEU A 293 -18.37 25.43 -13.26
C LEU A 293 -18.91 24.25 -12.46
N LEU A 294 -18.17 23.14 -12.43
CA LEU A 294 -18.57 21.92 -11.72
C LEU A 294 -17.60 21.62 -10.57
N THR A 295 -18.11 21.19 -9.42
CA THR A 295 -17.28 20.73 -8.28
C THR A 295 -17.24 19.20 -8.19
N GLY A 296 -16.99 18.55 -9.32
CA GLY A 296 -16.95 17.10 -9.48
C GLY A 296 -17.56 16.63 -10.81
N ASP A 297 -17.81 15.32 -10.95
CA ASP A 297 -18.35 14.70 -12.18
C ASP A 297 -19.86 14.41 -12.03
N PHE A 298 -20.69 15.39 -12.32
CA PHE A 298 -22.13 15.34 -12.04
C PHE A 298 -23.02 15.50 -13.27
N VAL A 299 -22.46 15.83 -14.43
CA VAL A 299 -23.20 16.12 -15.65
C VAL A 299 -22.75 15.19 -16.77
N ASP A 300 -23.68 14.75 -17.60
CA ASP A 300 -23.36 13.86 -18.70
C ASP A 300 -22.43 14.50 -19.73
N SER A 301 -21.45 13.72 -20.19
CA SER A 301 -20.39 14.17 -21.08
C SER A 301 -20.92 14.81 -22.38
N GLU A 302 -22.11 14.40 -22.89
CA GLU A 302 -22.68 14.96 -24.10
C GLU A 302 -23.12 16.42 -23.89
N GLN A 303 -23.69 16.73 -22.74
CA GLN A 303 -24.04 18.12 -22.41
C GLN A 303 -22.80 19.00 -22.23
N LEU A 304 -21.73 18.43 -21.61
CA LEU A 304 -20.49 19.15 -21.40
C LEU A 304 -19.76 19.53 -22.70
N LYS A 305 -19.85 18.68 -23.72
CA LYS A 305 -19.25 18.96 -25.05
C LYS A 305 -19.87 20.18 -25.75
N GLY A 306 -21.09 20.54 -25.41
CA GLY A 306 -21.78 21.69 -25.95
C GLY A 306 -21.41 23.04 -25.34
N LEU A 307 -20.69 23.05 -24.24
CA LEU A 307 -20.32 24.27 -23.54
C LEU A 307 -19.18 25.01 -24.26
N LYS A 308 -19.26 26.36 -24.21
CA LYS A 308 -18.20 27.24 -24.70
C LYS A 308 -17.04 27.37 -23.70
N LEU A 309 -17.32 27.20 -22.39
CA LEU A 309 -16.35 27.19 -21.32
C LEU A 309 -16.75 26.18 -20.29
N LEU A 310 -15.88 25.23 -20.00
CA LEU A 310 -16.05 24.25 -18.94
C LEU A 310 -14.90 24.35 -17.93
N ILE A 311 -15.24 24.67 -16.69
CA ILE A 311 -14.34 24.70 -15.56
C ILE A 311 -14.72 23.56 -14.62
N VAL A 312 -13.76 22.73 -14.25
CA VAL A 312 -13.98 21.61 -13.30
C VAL A 312 -13.05 21.75 -12.13
N GLN A 313 -13.63 21.85 -10.95
CA GLN A 313 -12.97 21.84 -9.66
C GLN A 313 -13.12 20.43 -9.09
N ASP A 314 -12.03 19.68 -8.99
CA ASP A 314 -12.12 18.26 -8.63
C ASP A 314 -10.92 17.77 -7.83
N ILE A 315 -11.07 16.59 -7.24
CA ILE A 315 -10.04 15.93 -6.42
C ILE A 315 -9.30 14.84 -7.18
N TYR A 316 -9.95 14.24 -8.17
CA TYR A 316 -9.40 13.20 -9.05
C TYR A 316 -9.71 13.51 -10.52
N PRO A 317 -8.92 12.99 -11.46
CA PRO A 317 -9.32 13.04 -12.87
C PRO A 317 -10.64 12.32 -13.11
N SER A 318 -11.55 12.96 -13.83
CA SER A 318 -12.90 12.48 -14.15
C SER A 318 -13.21 12.60 -15.64
N ALA A 319 -14.38 12.13 -16.07
CA ALA A 319 -14.84 12.35 -17.44
C ALA A 319 -15.05 13.83 -17.71
N ALA A 320 -15.62 14.57 -16.75
CA ALA A 320 -15.80 16.02 -16.85
C ALA A 320 -14.45 16.75 -16.95
N SER A 321 -13.47 16.42 -16.10
CA SER A 321 -12.15 17.08 -16.11
C SER A 321 -11.39 16.84 -17.43
N LYS A 322 -11.57 15.69 -18.08
CA LYS A 322 -10.96 15.41 -19.40
C LYS A 322 -11.54 16.29 -20.51
N LEU A 323 -12.80 16.70 -20.39
CA LEU A 323 -13.47 17.61 -21.34
C LEU A 323 -13.21 19.07 -21.01
N ALA A 324 -12.90 19.40 -19.77
CA ALA A 324 -12.76 20.78 -19.26
C ALA A 324 -11.70 21.59 -19.99
N ASP A 325 -11.96 22.91 -20.12
CA ASP A 325 -10.96 23.90 -20.53
C ASP A 325 -10.00 24.22 -19.43
N ILE A 326 -10.49 24.18 -18.18
CA ILE A 326 -9.74 24.51 -16.98
C ILE A 326 -10.07 23.47 -15.91
N VAL A 327 -9.03 22.92 -15.28
CA VAL A 327 -9.18 21.98 -14.15
C VAL A 327 -8.44 22.55 -12.93
N LEU A 328 -9.16 22.68 -11.82
CA LEU A 328 -8.67 23.29 -10.59
C LEU A 328 -8.61 22.21 -9.50
N PRO A 329 -7.43 21.95 -8.90
CA PRO A 329 -7.26 20.93 -7.86
C PRO A 329 -7.91 21.38 -6.56
N ALA A 330 -8.95 20.68 -6.12
CA ALA A 330 -9.68 20.94 -4.90
C ALA A 330 -9.12 20.14 -3.72
N ALA A 331 -9.10 20.76 -2.56
CA ALA A 331 -8.92 20.09 -1.28
C ALA A 331 -10.22 19.37 -0.85
N VAL A 332 -10.10 18.33 -0.03
CA VAL A 332 -11.20 17.51 0.44
C VAL A 332 -11.26 17.47 1.97
N PHE A 333 -12.34 17.02 2.53
CA PHE A 333 -12.77 17.14 3.94
C PHE A 333 -11.67 17.06 5.03
N ALA A 334 -10.72 16.17 4.92
CA ALA A 334 -9.62 16.06 5.90
C ALA A 334 -8.50 17.10 5.67
N GLU A 335 -8.59 17.87 4.58
CA GLU A 335 -7.61 18.86 4.14
C GLU A 335 -8.12 20.29 4.34
N VAL A 336 -9.34 20.45 4.85
CA VAL A 336 -10.01 21.75 5.07
C VAL A 336 -10.73 21.80 6.41
N ASP A 337 -10.87 22.99 6.96
CA ASP A 337 -11.81 23.28 8.02
C ASP A 337 -13.16 23.68 7.42
N GLY A 338 -14.25 23.36 8.10
CA GLY A 338 -15.57 23.74 7.65
C GLY A 338 -16.69 23.12 8.48
N THR A 339 -17.92 23.25 8.01
CA THR A 339 -19.12 22.74 8.64
C THR A 339 -19.94 21.91 7.67
N ILE A 340 -20.42 20.74 8.12
CA ILE A 340 -21.38 19.92 7.39
C ILE A 340 -22.66 19.73 8.21
N THR A 341 -23.72 19.26 7.57
CA THR A 341 -24.98 18.93 8.23
C THR A 341 -25.16 17.41 8.19
N ASP A 342 -25.42 16.80 9.35
CA ASP A 342 -25.72 15.37 9.44
C ASP A 342 -27.19 15.05 9.09
N VAL A 343 -27.52 13.76 9.07
CA VAL A 343 -28.88 13.27 8.73
C VAL A 343 -29.97 13.79 9.68
N SER A 344 -29.61 14.18 10.90
CA SER A 344 -30.54 14.75 11.89
C SER A 344 -30.68 16.27 11.74
N GLY A 345 -29.97 16.89 10.82
CA GLY A 345 -29.93 18.34 10.63
C GLY A 345 -28.95 19.06 11.55
N GLN A 346 -28.18 18.33 12.36
CA GLN A 346 -27.15 18.92 13.23
C GLN A 346 -25.92 19.33 12.44
N LYS A 347 -25.34 20.45 12.85
CA LYS A 347 -24.09 20.93 12.24
C LYS A 347 -22.90 20.27 12.91
N ARG A 348 -22.05 19.66 12.11
CA ARG A 348 -20.85 18.93 12.54
C ARG A 348 -19.59 19.58 11.99
N PRO A 349 -18.51 19.68 12.77
CA PRO A 349 -17.27 20.30 12.34
C PRO A 349 -16.49 19.38 11.42
N LEU A 350 -15.89 19.95 10.39
CA LEU A 350 -14.73 19.40 9.72
C LEU A 350 -13.48 20.10 10.21
N LEU A 351 -12.49 19.33 10.66
CA LEU A 351 -11.21 19.86 11.10
C LEU A 351 -10.11 19.29 10.20
N LYS A 352 -9.27 20.17 9.73
CA LYS A 352 -8.15 19.84 8.86
C LYS A 352 -7.15 18.92 9.57
N ALA A 353 -6.90 17.75 9.03
CA ALA A 353 -5.96 16.75 9.53
C ALA A 353 -4.65 16.73 8.74
N CYS A 354 -4.69 17.07 7.44
CA CYS A 354 -3.51 17.05 6.57
C CYS A 354 -3.57 18.16 5.52
N GLU A 355 -2.45 18.38 4.84
CA GLU A 355 -2.39 19.28 3.69
C GLU A 355 -2.86 18.57 2.42
N PRO A 356 -3.54 19.27 1.50
CA PRO A 356 -3.87 18.72 0.20
C PRO A 356 -2.62 18.41 -0.63
N PRO A 357 -2.68 17.47 -1.58
CA PRO A 357 -1.54 17.16 -2.43
C PRO A 357 -1.18 18.35 -3.34
N GLY A 358 0.13 18.57 -3.53
CA GLY A 358 0.64 19.60 -4.43
C GLY A 358 0.14 20.99 -4.10
N GLN A 359 -0.55 21.62 -5.03
CA GLN A 359 -1.10 22.97 -4.93
C GLN A 359 -2.63 22.98 -4.72
N GLY A 360 -3.24 21.86 -4.32
CA GLY A 360 -4.68 21.80 -4.01
C GLY A 360 -5.12 22.91 -3.05
N LYS A 361 -6.31 23.47 -3.24
CA LYS A 361 -6.86 24.58 -2.46
C LYS A 361 -8.28 24.28 -2.00
N PRO A 362 -8.72 24.85 -0.84
CA PRO A 362 -10.11 24.81 -0.45
C PRO A 362 -11.02 25.38 -1.54
N GLU A 363 -12.20 24.81 -1.71
CA GLU A 363 -13.13 25.20 -2.78
C GLU A 363 -13.58 26.65 -2.64
N TRP A 364 -13.93 27.09 -1.42
CA TRP A 364 -14.27 28.48 -1.14
C TRP A 364 -13.14 29.43 -1.53
N TRP A 365 -11.88 29.08 -1.23
CA TRP A 365 -10.73 29.92 -1.55
C TRP A 365 -10.60 30.11 -3.07
N ILE A 366 -10.75 29.04 -3.85
CA ILE A 366 -10.64 29.09 -5.31
C ILE A 366 -11.67 30.09 -5.87
N ILE A 367 -12.91 30.00 -5.42
CA ILE A 367 -13.98 30.89 -5.90
C ILE A 367 -13.77 32.33 -5.44
N CYS A 368 -13.32 32.55 -4.21
CA CYS A 368 -12.97 33.89 -3.74
C CYS A 368 -11.87 34.53 -4.59
N GLN A 369 -10.84 33.78 -4.93
CA GLN A 369 -9.77 34.29 -5.81
C GLN A 369 -10.28 34.59 -7.24
N LEU A 370 -11.19 33.76 -7.77
CA LEU A 370 -11.84 34.06 -9.04
C LEU A 370 -12.70 35.33 -8.97
N ALA A 371 -13.48 35.51 -7.91
CA ALA A 371 -14.27 36.70 -7.68
C ALA A 371 -13.41 37.97 -7.64
N HIS A 372 -12.30 37.92 -6.90
CA HIS A 372 -11.31 39.01 -6.87
C HIS A 372 -10.71 39.32 -8.25
N ALA A 373 -10.33 38.30 -9.00
CA ALA A 373 -9.79 38.45 -10.36
C ALA A 373 -10.83 39.03 -11.34
N MET A 374 -12.13 38.89 -11.02
CA MET A 374 -13.22 39.49 -11.76
C MET A 374 -13.56 40.92 -11.29
N GLY A 375 -12.96 41.38 -10.17
CA GLY A 375 -13.16 42.72 -9.62
C GLY A 375 -14.21 42.81 -8.49
N ALA A 376 -14.61 41.68 -7.89
CA ALA A 376 -15.51 41.69 -6.74
C ALA A 376 -14.74 41.85 -5.44
N GLU A 377 -15.06 42.84 -4.62
CA GLU A 377 -14.35 43.16 -3.36
C GLU A 377 -14.93 42.39 -2.16
N ASP A 378 -16.19 42.00 -2.21
CA ASP A 378 -16.92 41.37 -1.10
C ASP A 378 -16.61 39.86 -0.88
N PHE A 379 -15.48 39.37 -1.41
CA PHE A 379 -14.99 38.00 -1.28
C PHE A 379 -13.66 37.91 -0.52
N ALA A 380 -13.33 38.88 0.31
CA ALA A 380 -12.03 38.98 1.02
C ALA A 380 -11.93 38.10 2.27
N TYR A 381 -12.47 36.88 2.22
CA TYR A 381 -12.43 35.94 3.36
C TYR A 381 -11.01 35.39 3.56
N GLN A 382 -10.56 35.39 4.83
CA GLN A 382 -9.26 34.85 5.23
C GLN A 382 -9.33 33.44 5.80
N SER A 383 -10.54 33.00 6.19
CA SER A 383 -10.80 31.69 6.80
C SER A 383 -12.26 31.27 6.66
N THR A 384 -12.53 29.98 6.81
CA THR A 384 -13.88 29.45 6.92
C THR A 384 -14.65 30.08 8.09
N GLY A 385 -13.94 30.43 9.19
CA GLY A 385 -14.57 31.09 10.35
C GLY A 385 -15.22 32.43 10.01
N ALA A 386 -14.62 33.22 9.11
CA ALA A 386 -15.21 34.48 8.63
C ALA A 386 -16.48 34.23 7.83
N ILE A 387 -16.50 33.18 6.98
CA ILE A 387 -17.68 32.78 6.19
C ILE A 387 -18.77 32.26 7.13
N THR A 388 -18.41 31.42 8.11
CA THR A 388 -19.35 30.89 9.11
C THR A 388 -20.02 32.00 9.90
N GLN A 389 -19.28 33.06 10.25
CA GLN A 389 -19.82 34.22 10.94
C GLN A 389 -20.85 34.98 10.06
N GLU A 390 -20.54 35.20 8.80
CA GLU A 390 -21.49 35.84 7.86
C GLU A 390 -22.74 35.00 7.63
N LEU A 391 -22.60 33.66 7.61
CA LEU A 391 -23.73 32.74 7.54
C LEU A 391 -24.61 32.74 8.82
N GLY A 392 -24.18 33.40 9.90
CA GLY A 392 -24.88 33.39 11.18
C GLY A 392 -24.94 32.02 11.85
N ILE A 393 -23.99 31.13 11.51
CA ILE A 393 -23.91 29.78 12.08
C ILE A 393 -23.08 29.83 13.35
N SER A 394 -23.64 29.37 14.48
CA SER A 394 -22.86 29.13 15.70
C SER A 394 -21.80 28.06 15.43
N LYS A 395 -20.58 28.24 15.96
CA LYS A 395 -19.51 27.25 15.83
C LYS A 395 -20.02 25.85 16.22
N PRO A 396 -19.95 24.85 15.36
CA PRO A 396 -20.48 23.54 15.67
C PRO A 396 -19.71 22.93 16.85
N ASN A 397 -20.41 22.26 17.71
CA ASN A 397 -19.82 21.55 18.85
C ASN A 397 -18.99 20.38 18.36
N LEU A 398 -17.83 20.16 18.97
CA LEU A 398 -17.09 18.92 18.81
C LEU A 398 -17.96 17.75 19.29
N TRP A 399 -17.68 16.58 18.74
CA TRP A 399 -18.34 15.35 19.16
C TRP A 399 -18.15 15.10 20.65
N THR A 400 -19.21 14.66 21.31
CA THR A 400 -19.19 14.25 22.72
C THR A 400 -19.19 12.72 22.79
N GLU A 401 -18.79 12.16 23.92
CA GLU A 401 -18.84 10.71 24.17
C GLU A 401 -20.28 10.12 24.09
N ARG A 402 -21.31 10.96 24.09
CA ARG A 402 -22.73 10.57 24.03
C ARG A 402 -23.29 10.57 22.61
N ASP A 403 -22.55 11.06 21.63
CA ASP A 403 -23.02 11.09 20.24
C ASP A 403 -22.96 9.67 19.65
N GLU A 404 -24.10 9.04 19.49
CA GLU A 404 -24.23 7.73 18.86
C GLU A 404 -24.17 7.84 17.33
N ALA A 405 -23.54 6.88 16.68
CA ALA A 405 -23.61 6.79 15.21
C ALA A 405 -25.07 6.44 14.81
N PRO A 406 -25.63 7.09 13.80
CA PRO A 406 -26.97 6.76 13.32
C PRO A 406 -27.05 5.27 12.93
N GLU A 407 -28.11 4.57 13.35
CA GLU A 407 -28.32 3.14 13.06
C GLU A 407 -28.20 2.80 11.57
N ALA A 408 -28.55 3.76 10.72
CA ALA A 408 -28.39 3.66 9.25
C ALA A 408 -26.93 3.50 8.78
N ALA A 409 -25.92 3.90 9.58
CA ALA A 409 -24.51 3.79 9.24
C ALA A 409 -23.96 2.37 9.45
N LEU A 410 -24.66 1.51 10.15
CA LEU A 410 -24.16 0.25 10.69
C LEU A 410 -24.46 -1.00 9.85
N ASN A 411 -25.10 -0.86 8.70
CA ASN A 411 -25.37 -2.02 7.84
C ASN A 411 -24.12 -2.46 7.07
N ALA A 412 -23.80 -3.76 7.14
CA ALA A 412 -22.67 -4.42 6.49
C ALA A 412 -22.63 -4.32 4.95
N LYS A 413 -23.72 -3.85 4.35
CA LYS A 413 -23.79 -3.63 2.91
C LYS A 413 -23.29 -2.23 2.59
N LEU A 414 -22.29 -2.13 1.73
CA LEU A 414 -21.82 -0.86 1.19
C LEU A 414 -22.96 -0.18 0.44
N ARG A 415 -23.64 0.75 1.11
CA ARG A 415 -24.70 1.54 0.50
C ARG A 415 -24.17 2.62 -0.42
N ARG A 416 -22.94 3.10 -0.20
CA ARG A 416 -22.35 4.19 -0.98
C ARG A 416 -21.07 3.72 -1.66
N THR A 417 -21.07 3.87 -2.97
CA THR A 417 -19.95 3.49 -3.84
C THR A 417 -19.36 4.70 -4.55
N TYR A 418 -19.98 5.86 -4.42
CA TYR A 418 -19.56 7.11 -5.08
C TYR A 418 -19.39 8.25 -4.08
N PHE A 419 -18.38 9.07 -4.34
CA PHE A 419 -18.15 10.33 -3.68
C PHE A 419 -17.77 11.38 -4.73
N ARG A 420 -18.56 12.46 -4.84
CA ARG A 420 -18.38 13.56 -5.82
C ARG A 420 -18.25 13.08 -7.27
N GLY A 421 -19.00 12.05 -7.66
CA GLY A 421 -18.96 11.43 -8.98
C GLY A 421 -17.86 10.38 -9.17
N HIS A 422 -16.92 10.25 -8.24
CA HIS A 422 -15.88 9.23 -8.28
C HIS A 422 -16.32 7.94 -7.58
N ARG A 423 -15.98 6.80 -8.16
CA ARG A 423 -16.17 5.50 -7.51
C ARG A 423 -15.13 5.31 -6.42
N ILE A 424 -15.58 5.11 -5.19
CA ILE A 424 -14.69 4.90 -4.03
C ILE A 424 -13.97 3.56 -4.16
N ASP A 425 -14.65 2.52 -4.63
CA ASP A 425 -14.09 1.17 -4.82
C ASP A 425 -13.04 1.07 -5.95
N GLU A 426 -12.98 2.05 -6.85
CA GLU A 426 -11.88 2.18 -7.81
C GLU A 426 -10.61 2.76 -7.17
N LYS A 427 -10.75 3.52 -6.11
CA LYS A 427 -9.66 4.15 -5.37
C LYS A 427 -9.23 3.32 -4.17
N VAL A 428 -10.13 2.52 -3.61
CA VAL A 428 -9.93 1.62 -2.47
C VAL A 428 -10.34 0.21 -2.86
N LEU A 429 -9.43 -0.54 -3.44
CA LEU A 429 -9.73 -1.82 -4.09
C LEU A 429 -10.30 -2.88 -3.15
N ALA A 430 -9.92 -2.86 -1.87
CA ALA A 430 -10.43 -3.78 -0.87
C ALA A 430 -11.96 -3.70 -0.67
N LEU A 431 -12.58 -2.57 -1.00
CA LEU A 431 -14.04 -2.41 -0.95
C LEU A 431 -14.78 -3.28 -1.96
N ARG A 432 -14.13 -3.71 -3.05
CA ARG A 432 -14.74 -4.60 -4.05
C ARG A 432 -15.02 -6.01 -3.53
N GLU A 433 -14.36 -6.39 -2.45
CA GLU A 433 -14.56 -7.68 -1.81
C GLU A 433 -15.80 -7.71 -0.90
N LEU A 434 -16.35 -6.55 -0.56
CA LEU A 434 -17.58 -6.46 0.24
C LEU A 434 -18.82 -6.67 -0.63
N PRO A 435 -19.87 -7.35 -0.10
CA PRO A 435 -21.14 -7.49 -0.82
C PRO A 435 -21.76 -6.11 -1.07
N MET A 436 -22.08 -5.84 -2.31
CA MET A 436 -22.80 -4.65 -2.75
C MET A 436 -24.31 -4.91 -2.70
N ASP A 437 -25.09 -3.86 -2.52
CA ASP A 437 -26.56 -3.96 -2.62
C ASP A 437 -26.92 -4.27 -4.08
N ASP A 438 -27.53 -5.44 -4.34
CA ASP A 438 -27.75 -6.03 -5.68
C ASP A 438 -28.68 -5.24 -6.63
N THR A 439 -29.05 -4.02 -6.29
CA THR A 439 -29.95 -3.19 -7.14
C THR A 439 -29.22 -2.31 -8.15
N ALA A 440 -27.91 -2.43 -8.29
CA ALA A 440 -27.15 -1.67 -9.28
C ALA A 440 -26.22 -2.56 -10.10
N VAL A 441 -26.73 -3.09 -11.20
CA VAL A 441 -25.90 -3.62 -12.28
C VAL A 441 -24.99 -2.49 -12.79
N SER A 442 -23.73 -2.51 -12.39
CA SER A 442 -22.71 -1.75 -13.10
C SER A 442 -22.54 -2.35 -14.47
N PRO A 443 -22.50 -1.57 -15.56
CA PRO A 443 -21.95 -2.08 -16.78
C PRO A 443 -20.51 -2.54 -16.46
N LYS A 444 -20.23 -3.82 -16.70
CA LYS A 444 -18.87 -4.32 -16.78
C LYS A 444 -18.15 -3.40 -17.77
N THR A 445 -17.26 -2.54 -17.29
CA THR A 445 -16.21 -2.02 -18.12
C THR A 445 -15.31 -3.21 -18.41
N GLU A 446 -15.64 -3.93 -19.45
CA GLU A 446 -14.66 -4.76 -20.14
C GLU A 446 -13.52 -3.82 -20.52
N SER A 447 -12.44 -3.89 -19.76
CA SER A 447 -11.16 -3.46 -20.28
C SER A 447 -10.85 -4.46 -21.39
N SER A 448 -11.20 -4.13 -22.61
CA SER A 448 -10.78 -4.83 -23.81
C SER A 448 -9.26 -4.67 -23.94
N ARG A 449 -8.49 -5.44 -23.19
CA ARG A 449 -7.09 -5.74 -23.46
C ARG A 449 -7.02 -7.15 -23.97
N THR A 450 -7.00 -7.29 -25.27
CA THR A 450 -6.78 -8.57 -25.96
C THR A 450 -5.32 -9.05 -25.88
N ASP A 451 -4.38 -8.16 -25.52
CA ASP A 451 -2.96 -8.47 -25.42
C ASP A 451 -2.47 -8.28 -23.97
N GLY A 452 -1.88 -9.34 -23.40
CA GLY A 452 -1.32 -9.37 -22.06
C GLY A 452 -0.95 -10.80 -21.65
N PHE A 453 -0.18 -10.92 -20.55
CA PHE A 453 0.27 -12.22 -20.04
C PHE A 453 -0.70 -12.67 -18.94
N GLU A 454 -1.43 -13.74 -19.17
CA GLU A 454 -2.45 -14.27 -18.28
C GLU A 454 -1.83 -14.99 -17.08
N ILE A 455 -2.36 -14.71 -15.90
CA ILE A 455 -2.07 -15.45 -14.67
C ILE A 455 -2.93 -16.72 -14.65
N LEU A 456 -2.27 -17.85 -14.76
CA LEU A 456 -2.95 -19.17 -14.80
C LEU A 456 -3.24 -19.69 -13.40
N GLU A 457 -2.30 -19.52 -12.48
CA GLU A 457 -2.42 -19.95 -11.10
C GLU A 457 -1.76 -18.92 -10.18
N LYS A 458 -2.33 -18.73 -9.01
CA LYS A 458 -1.76 -17.90 -7.97
C LYS A 458 -2.09 -18.44 -6.59
N SER A 459 -1.09 -18.51 -5.72
CA SER A 459 -1.23 -18.91 -4.33
C SER A 459 -0.31 -18.08 -3.42
N GLU A 460 -0.75 -17.81 -2.20
CA GLU A 460 0.12 -17.28 -1.15
C GLU A 460 0.77 -18.47 -0.44
N ILE A 461 2.06 -18.69 -0.69
CA ILE A 461 2.82 -19.85 -0.22
C ILE A 461 3.52 -19.61 1.12
N SER A 462 3.61 -18.38 1.52
CA SER A 462 4.13 -17.89 2.81
C SER A 462 3.59 -16.47 3.02
N PRO A 463 3.53 -15.96 4.24
CA PRO A 463 3.04 -14.61 4.49
C PRO A 463 3.73 -13.55 3.62
N ASN A 464 2.92 -12.82 2.84
CA ASN A 464 3.37 -11.81 1.86
C ASN A 464 4.22 -12.37 0.69
N VAL A 465 4.26 -13.70 0.49
CA VAL A 465 5.01 -14.34 -0.60
C VAL A 465 4.03 -15.10 -1.50
N HIS A 466 3.92 -14.69 -2.73
CA HIS A 466 3.01 -15.27 -3.70
C HIS A 466 3.77 -16.06 -4.77
N GLU A 467 3.29 -17.26 -5.05
CA GLU A 467 3.67 -18.02 -6.24
C GLU A 467 2.67 -17.69 -7.34
N ILE A 468 3.19 -17.21 -8.49
CA ILE A 468 2.36 -16.79 -9.62
C ILE A 468 2.82 -17.52 -10.87
N VAL A 469 1.93 -18.31 -11.47
CA VAL A 469 2.16 -19.01 -12.74
C VAL A 469 1.54 -18.21 -13.88
N ILE A 470 2.37 -17.86 -14.87
CA ILE A 470 2.02 -16.95 -15.96
C ILE A 470 2.18 -17.64 -17.30
N ALA A 471 1.22 -17.46 -18.20
CA ALA A 471 1.33 -17.89 -19.60
C ALA A 471 2.36 -17.02 -20.36
N ALA A 472 3.54 -17.56 -20.62
CA ALA A 472 4.63 -16.86 -21.31
C ALA A 472 5.47 -17.81 -22.18
N PRO A 473 4.90 -18.40 -23.24
CA PRO A 473 5.53 -19.51 -23.99
C PRO A 473 6.86 -19.14 -24.64
N LYS A 474 7.03 -17.90 -25.08
CA LYS A 474 8.31 -17.43 -25.67
C LYS A 474 9.42 -17.36 -24.64
N VAL A 475 9.09 -17.00 -23.39
CA VAL A 475 10.04 -16.95 -22.27
C VAL A 475 10.34 -18.36 -21.78
N ALA A 476 9.32 -19.16 -21.51
CA ALA A 476 9.46 -20.54 -21.01
C ALA A 476 10.36 -21.40 -21.90
N LYS A 477 10.24 -21.26 -23.22
CA LYS A 477 11.06 -22.01 -24.19
C LYS A 477 12.57 -21.72 -24.11
N LYS A 478 12.96 -20.53 -23.62
CA LYS A 478 14.35 -20.05 -23.58
C LYS A 478 14.91 -19.92 -22.18
N ALA A 479 14.09 -20.07 -21.16
CA ALA A 479 14.46 -19.90 -19.77
C ALA A 479 15.57 -20.88 -19.33
N GLN A 480 16.51 -20.36 -18.55
CA GLN A 480 17.61 -21.11 -17.95
C GLN A 480 17.82 -20.70 -16.48
N PRO A 481 18.44 -21.57 -15.66
CA PRO A 481 18.67 -21.27 -14.23
C PRO A 481 19.40 -19.95 -14.00
N GLY A 482 18.90 -19.16 -13.08
CA GLY A 482 19.51 -17.88 -12.69
C GLY A 482 19.06 -16.68 -13.52
N GLN A 483 18.25 -16.85 -14.54
CA GLN A 483 17.67 -15.76 -15.32
C GLN A 483 16.43 -15.16 -14.66
N PHE A 484 16.01 -13.99 -15.13
CA PHE A 484 14.88 -13.23 -14.61
C PHE A 484 14.03 -12.65 -15.74
N VAL A 485 12.88 -12.11 -15.38
CA VAL A 485 12.00 -11.34 -16.25
C VAL A 485 11.76 -9.97 -15.66
N ILE A 486 11.46 -8.97 -16.49
CA ILE A 486 10.94 -7.68 -16.06
C ILE A 486 9.43 -7.68 -16.30
N VAL A 487 8.67 -7.34 -15.26
CA VAL A 487 7.22 -7.27 -15.25
C VAL A 487 6.75 -5.83 -15.07
N MET A 488 5.74 -5.44 -15.83
CA MET A 488 5.01 -4.19 -15.67
C MET A 488 3.52 -4.53 -15.63
N VAL A 489 2.90 -4.35 -14.47
CA VAL A 489 1.54 -4.84 -14.17
C VAL A 489 0.49 -4.16 -15.06
N ASP A 490 0.58 -2.85 -15.19
CA ASP A 490 -0.26 -2.01 -16.06
C ASP A 490 0.59 -0.89 -16.68
N GLU A 491 0.03 -0.14 -17.64
CA GLU A 491 0.75 0.91 -18.39
C GLU A 491 1.32 2.05 -17.53
N LYS A 492 0.90 2.15 -16.27
CA LYS A 492 1.36 3.16 -15.32
C LYS A 492 2.24 2.59 -14.22
N SER A 493 2.47 1.27 -14.24
CA SER A 493 3.27 0.58 -13.24
C SER A 493 4.76 0.72 -13.54
N GLU A 494 5.56 0.64 -12.50
CA GLU A 494 7.01 0.51 -12.64
C GLU A 494 7.38 -0.84 -13.26
N ARG A 495 8.55 -0.88 -13.87
CA ARG A 495 9.18 -2.11 -14.36
C ARG A 495 9.99 -2.74 -13.23
N VAL A 496 9.67 -3.98 -12.89
CA VAL A 496 10.29 -4.67 -11.74
C VAL A 496 10.84 -6.02 -12.17
N PRO A 497 12.11 -6.33 -11.83
CA PRO A 497 12.70 -7.64 -12.12
C PRO A 497 12.22 -8.70 -11.14
N PHE A 498 11.88 -9.89 -11.66
CA PHE A 498 11.56 -11.10 -10.90
C PHE A 498 12.36 -12.29 -11.43
N THR A 499 13.02 -13.01 -10.53
CA THR A 499 13.76 -14.22 -10.89
C THR A 499 12.79 -15.32 -11.33
N LEU A 500 13.19 -16.04 -12.39
CA LEU A 500 12.47 -17.25 -12.82
C LEU A 500 12.73 -18.38 -11.82
N CYS A 501 11.68 -18.83 -11.14
CA CYS A 501 11.75 -19.84 -10.09
C CYS A 501 11.37 -21.24 -10.61
N ASP A 502 10.59 -21.28 -11.68
CA ASP A 502 10.25 -22.50 -12.40
C ASP A 502 9.71 -22.16 -13.80
N TRP A 503 9.73 -23.11 -14.74
CA TRP A 503 9.12 -22.96 -16.07
C TRP A 503 8.86 -24.31 -16.73
N ASP A 504 7.81 -24.37 -17.53
CA ASP A 504 7.49 -25.50 -18.38
C ASP A 504 7.43 -25.07 -19.85
N ALA A 505 8.45 -25.48 -20.62
CA ALA A 505 8.55 -25.13 -22.03
C ALA A 505 7.45 -25.78 -22.91
N GLN A 506 6.85 -26.91 -22.47
CA GLN A 506 5.78 -27.59 -23.19
C GLN A 506 4.44 -26.93 -22.93
N LYS A 507 4.14 -26.58 -21.66
CA LYS A 507 2.94 -25.84 -21.28
C LYS A 507 3.05 -24.35 -21.61
N GLY A 508 4.26 -23.84 -21.84
CA GLY A 508 4.50 -22.44 -22.10
C GLY A 508 4.31 -21.54 -20.86
N THR A 509 4.60 -22.04 -19.67
CA THR A 509 4.40 -21.34 -18.41
C THR A 509 5.70 -20.98 -17.72
N ILE A 510 5.70 -19.90 -16.98
CA ILE A 510 6.77 -19.50 -16.05
C ILE A 510 6.19 -19.28 -14.67
N THR A 511 7.00 -19.52 -13.64
CA THR A 511 6.63 -19.29 -12.23
C THR A 511 7.50 -18.22 -11.61
N LEU A 512 6.88 -17.24 -10.98
CA LEU A 512 7.52 -16.17 -10.25
C LEU A 512 7.18 -16.25 -8.77
N ILE A 513 8.16 -15.95 -7.92
CA ILE A 513 7.93 -15.75 -6.48
C ILE A 513 7.96 -14.25 -6.22
N VAL A 514 6.85 -13.72 -5.74
CA VAL A 514 6.64 -12.30 -5.52
C VAL A 514 6.51 -12.02 -4.03
N LEU A 515 7.46 -11.29 -3.47
CA LEU A 515 7.42 -10.79 -2.10
C LEU A 515 6.84 -9.37 -2.11
N GLU A 516 5.81 -9.13 -1.30
CA GLU A 516 5.20 -7.81 -1.16
C GLU A 516 6.11 -6.87 -0.36
N VAL A 517 6.90 -6.05 -1.04
CA VAL A 517 7.84 -5.09 -0.41
C VAL A 517 7.64 -3.64 -0.86
N GLY A 518 6.94 -3.41 -1.95
CA GLY A 518 6.72 -2.08 -2.52
C GLY A 518 5.41 -2.00 -3.29
N GLN A 519 5.13 -0.84 -3.90
CA GLN A 519 3.88 -0.59 -4.62
C GLN A 519 3.67 -1.58 -5.77
N SER A 520 4.69 -1.81 -6.60
CA SER A 520 4.57 -2.66 -7.79
C SER A 520 4.39 -4.13 -7.44
N SER A 521 5.12 -4.65 -6.44
CA SER A 521 4.95 -6.03 -5.96
C SER A 521 3.59 -6.24 -5.29
N ARG A 522 3.05 -5.21 -4.60
CA ARG A 522 1.68 -5.24 -4.05
C ARG A 522 0.63 -5.24 -5.15
N LYS A 523 0.79 -4.42 -6.20
CA LYS A 523 -0.12 -4.43 -7.36
C LYS A 523 -0.16 -5.82 -8.01
N LEU A 524 1.01 -6.46 -8.18
CA LEU A 524 1.10 -7.81 -8.74
C LEU A 524 0.46 -8.85 -7.80
N ALA A 525 0.64 -8.68 -6.49
CA ALA A 525 0.03 -9.52 -5.47
C ALA A 525 -1.50 -9.35 -5.35
N LEU A 526 -2.08 -8.29 -5.87
CA LEU A 526 -3.53 -8.08 -5.90
C LEU A 526 -4.22 -8.70 -7.12
N LEU A 527 -3.47 -9.05 -8.17
CA LEU A 527 -4.03 -9.73 -9.33
C LEU A 527 -4.48 -11.15 -8.95
N LYS A 528 -5.46 -11.66 -9.66
CA LYS A 528 -6.07 -12.99 -9.46
C LYS A 528 -5.81 -13.90 -10.67
N THR A 529 -6.05 -15.18 -10.51
CA THR A 529 -6.09 -16.11 -11.63
C THR A 529 -7.10 -15.65 -12.68
N GLY A 530 -6.68 -15.60 -13.94
CA GLY A 530 -7.42 -15.06 -15.08
C GLY A 530 -7.12 -13.58 -15.37
N ASP A 531 -6.51 -12.84 -14.43
CA ASP A 531 -6.07 -11.47 -14.71
C ASP A 531 -4.85 -11.45 -15.65
N LYS A 532 -4.61 -10.32 -16.30
CA LYS A 532 -3.50 -10.16 -17.25
C LYS A 532 -2.51 -9.11 -16.78
N ILE A 533 -1.23 -9.42 -16.93
CA ILE A 533 -0.11 -8.51 -16.77
C ILE A 533 0.12 -7.81 -18.11
N ALA A 534 0.26 -6.49 -18.11
CA ALA A 534 0.38 -5.71 -19.35
C ALA A 534 1.65 -6.04 -20.13
N HIS A 535 2.81 -6.06 -19.47
CA HIS A 535 4.08 -6.35 -20.11
C HIS A 535 4.94 -7.30 -19.29
N LEU A 536 5.58 -8.24 -20.00
CA LEU A 536 6.56 -9.15 -19.47
C LEU A 536 7.67 -9.33 -20.51
N THR A 537 8.90 -9.03 -20.11
CA THR A 537 10.07 -9.11 -20.97
C THR A 537 11.09 -10.06 -20.39
N GLY A 538 11.58 -11.01 -21.21
CA GLY A 538 12.57 -11.99 -20.80
C GLY A 538 12.66 -13.19 -21.73
N PRO A 539 13.48 -14.22 -21.38
CA PRO A 539 14.35 -14.24 -20.20
C PRO A 539 15.52 -13.28 -20.35
N LEU A 540 15.95 -12.67 -19.25
CA LEU A 540 17.01 -11.68 -19.20
C LEU A 540 18.15 -12.16 -18.30
N GLY A 541 19.30 -11.53 -18.43
CA GLY A 541 20.52 -11.87 -17.71
C GLY A 541 21.25 -13.09 -18.27
N ILE A 542 22.52 -13.21 -17.91
CA ILE A 542 23.35 -14.37 -18.25
C ILE A 542 22.94 -15.53 -17.33
N PRO A 543 22.61 -16.70 -17.88
CA PRO A 543 22.33 -17.89 -17.07
C PRO A 543 23.52 -18.23 -16.17
N LEU A 544 23.25 -18.80 -15.00
CA LEU A 544 24.30 -19.31 -14.15
C LEU A 544 25.07 -20.42 -14.86
N GLU A 545 26.39 -20.36 -14.83
CA GLU A 545 27.24 -21.40 -15.40
C GLU A 545 27.06 -22.73 -14.64
N ILE A 546 26.41 -23.68 -15.26
CA ILE A 546 26.19 -25.02 -14.69
C ILE A 546 27.36 -25.93 -15.06
N LYS A 547 28.20 -26.23 -14.06
CA LYS A 547 29.35 -27.13 -14.20
C LYS A 547 29.58 -27.90 -12.91
N ARG A 548 30.52 -28.85 -12.95
CA ARG A 548 30.93 -29.59 -11.75
C ARG A 548 31.89 -28.74 -10.92
N TYR A 549 31.40 -28.15 -9.84
CA TYR A 549 32.19 -27.43 -8.86
C TYR A 549 32.72 -28.37 -7.76
N GLY A 550 31.91 -29.34 -7.34
CA GLY A 550 32.18 -30.24 -6.22
C GLY A 550 31.05 -30.16 -5.17
N THR A 551 31.37 -29.77 -3.96
CA THR A 551 30.37 -29.47 -2.92
C THR A 551 29.94 -28.01 -3.01
N VAL A 552 28.66 -27.79 -3.30
CA VAL A 552 28.07 -26.45 -3.48
C VAL A 552 27.07 -26.15 -2.39
N ILE A 553 27.27 -25.02 -1.71
CA ILE A 553 26.25 -24.46 -0.80
C ILE A 553 25.39 -23.47 -1.60
N LEU A 554 24.06 -23.66 -1.53
CA LEU A 554 23.08 -22.70 -2.01
C LEU A 554 22.48 -21.99 -0.78
N ALA A 555 22.88 -20.74 -0.53
CA ALA A 555 22.36 -19.95 0.59
C ALA A 555 21.24 -19.03 0.08
N ALA A 556 20.06 -19.15 0.66
CA ALA A 556 18.90 -18.38 0.23
C ALA A 556 18.08 -17.82 1.38
N GLY A 557 17.58 -16.59 1.19
CA GLY A 557 16.65 -15.95 2.13
C GLY A 557 15.48 -15.31 1.41
N CYS A 558 14.33 -15.26 2.07
CA CYS A 558 13.12 -14.61 1.56
C CYS A 558 12.71 -15.12 0.16
N TYR A 559 12.60 -14.20 -0.82
CA TYR A 559 12.27 -14.54 -2.22
C TYR A 559 13.35 -15.39 -2.91
N GLY A 560 14.58 -15.39 -2.40
CA GLY A 560 15.69 -16.19 -2.95
C GLY A 560 15.48 -17.69 -2.78
N ILE A 561 14.64 -18.13 -1.84
CA ILE A 561 14.33 -19.55 -1.61
C ILE A 561 13.75 -20.20 -2.88
N GLY A 562 12.85 -19.52 -3.58
CA GLY A 562 12.33 -20.02 -4.87
C GLY A 562 13.38 -20.01 -5.99
N ALA A 563 14.24 -19.00 -6.00
CA ALA A 563 15.23 -18.82 -7.04
C ALA A 563 16.34 -19.88 -7.03
N ILE A 564 16.67 -20.46 -5.87
CA ILE A 564 17.69 -21.53 -5.80
C ILE A 564 17.20 -22.89 -6.27
N LEU A 565 15.90 -23.14 -6.40
CA LEU A 565 15.35 -24.44 -6.77
C LEU A 565 15.85 -24.91 -8.14
N PRO A 566 15.65 -24.16 -9.26
CA PRO A 566 16.13 -24.57 -10.57
C PRO A 566 17.67 -24.64 -10.64
N ILE A 567 18.37 -23.85 -9.82
CA ILE A 567 19.82 -23.89 -9.70
C ILE A 567 20.28 -25.20 -9.04
N ALA A 568 19.62 -25.60 -7.93
CA ALA A 568 19.91 -26.85 -7.24
C ALA A 568 19.72 -28.05 -8.14
N GLU A 569 18.59 -28.11 -8.87
CA GLU A 569 18.31 -29.20 -9.81
C GLU A 569 19.35 -29.30 -10.93
N ALA A 570 19.71 -28.16 -11.53
CA ALA A 570 20.67 -28.14 -12.62
C ALA A 570 22.07 -28.52 -12.16
N LEU A 571 22.55 -27.99 -11.03
CA LEU A 571 23.86 -28.32 -10.47
C LEU A 571 23.95 -29.78 -10.00
N ARG A 572 22.88 -30.32 -9.41
CA ARG A 572 22.83 -31.73 -9.01
C ARG A 572 22.89 -32.66 -10.23
N LYS A 573 22.16 -32.34 -11.30
CA LYS A 573 22.26 -33.07 -12.59
C LYS A 573 23.69 -33.02 -13.18
N ALA A 574 24.44 -31.95 -12.93
CA ALA A 574 25.84 -31.81 -13.35
C ALA A 574 26.82 -32.55 -12.41
N GLY A 575 26.35 -33.30 -11.42
CA GLY A 575 27.15 -34.15 -10.54
C GLY A 575 27.79 -33.42 -9.36
N ASN A 576 27.19 -32.33 -8.90
CA ASN A 576 27.58 -31.63 -7.67
C ASN A 576 26.86 -32.23 -6.46
N LYS A 577 27.52 -32.17 -5.29
CA LYS A 577 26.85 -32.35 -4.00
C LYS A 577 26.26 -31.02 -3.58
N ILE A 578 24.95 -30.97 -3.34
CA ILE A 578 24.20 -29.75 -3.05
C ILE A 578 23.81 -29.71 -1.57
N ILE A 579 24.21 -28.64 -0.89
CA ILE A 579 23.74 -28.29 0.46
C ILE A 579 22.91 -27.02 0.31
N ALA A 580 21.60 -27.14 0.44
CA ALA A 580 20.70 -26.01 0.44
C ALA A 580 20.55 -25.47 1.88
N ILE A 581 20.84 -24.18 2.08
CA ILE A 581 20.65 -23.49 3.35
C ILE A 581 19.63 -22.38 3.13
N THR A 582 18.48 -22.49 3.76
CA THR A 582 17.46 -21.46 3.69
C THR A 582 17.32 -20.74 5.01
N GLU A 583 17.27 -19.41 4.98
CA GLU A 583 16.99 -18.60 6.15
C GLU A 583 15.66 -17.88 6.02
N ALA A 584 14.94 -17.84 7.12
CA ALA A 584 13.73 -17.07 7.23
C ALA A 584 13.65 -16.44 8.63
N ARG A 585 12.74 -15.49 8.79
CA ARG A 585 12.49 -14.90 10.10
C ARG A 585 11.88 -15.92 11.05
N SER A 586 10.93 -16.71 10.56
CA SER A 586 10.21 -17.73 11.28
C SER A 586 10.01 -18.96 10.39
N HIS A 587 9.70 -20.12 11.00
CA HIS A 587 9.51 -21.36 10.26
C HIS A 587 8.42 -21.26 9.19
N TYR A 588 7.34 -20.52 9.45
CA TYR A 588 6.25 -20.35 8.48
C TYR A 588 6.61 -19.44 7.29
N ASN A 589 7.76 -18.80 7.32
CA ASN A 589 8.28 -18.08 6.17
C ASN A 589 9.12 -18.95 5.23
N HIS A 590 9.35 -20.22 5.58
CA HIS A 590 9.93 -21.19 4.66
C HIS A 590 8.85 -21.73 3.72
N TYR A 591 9.24 -21.96 2.49
CA TYR A 591 8.41 -22.58 1.45
C TYR A 591 9.28 -23.47 0.57
N TYR A 592 8.68 -24.30 -0.27
CA TYR A 592 9.37 -25.25 -1.15
C TYR A 592 10.23 -26.29 -0.42
N GLU A 593 9.97 -26.58 0.86
CA GLU A 593 10.77 -27.53 1.63
C GLU A 593 10.90 -28.89 0.93
N GLN A 594 9.79 -29.50 0.50
CA GLN A 594 9.80 -30.79 -0.17
C GLN A 594 10.53 -30.72 -1.52
N LYS A 595 10.31 -29.65 -2.31
CA LYS A 595 10.98 -29.45 -3.59
C LYS A 595 12.50 -29.30 -3.40
N LEU A 596 12.94 -28.53 -2.41
CA LEU A 596 14.36 -28.34 -2.10
C LEU A 596 15.00 -29.61 -1.50
N LYS A 597 14.31 -30.37 -0.65
CA LYS A 597 14.79 -31.68 -0.19
C LYS A 597 15.02 -32.66 -1.36
N ALA A 598 14.14 -32.63 -2.36
CA ALA A 598 14.31 -33.46 -3.56
C ALA A 598 15.46 -32.99 -4.46
N ALA A 599 15.74 -31.68 -4.49
CA ALA A 599 16.76 -31.06 -5.34
C ALA A 599 18.15 -30.99 -4.70
N SER A 600 18.31 -31.26 -3.39
CA SER A 600 19.56 -31.19 -2.65
C SER A 600 19.93 -32.48 -1.96
N ASP A 601 21.17 -32.64 -1.57
CA ASP A 601 21.67 -33.78 -0.79
C ASP A 601 21.50 -33.50 0.72
N GLU A 602 21.49 -32.23 1.11
CA GLU A 602 21.26 -31.75 2.46
C GLU A 602 20.44 -30.46 2.41
N LEU A 603 19.35 -30.37 3.18
CA LEU A 603 18.59 -29.14 3.37
C LEU A 603 18.70 -28.71 4.83
N ILE A 604 19.22 -27.51 5.05
CA ILE A 604 19.34 -26.89 6.36
C ILE A 604 18.46 -25.64 6.36
N GLN A 605 17.60 -25.55 7.36
CA GLN A 605 16.67 -24.43 7.49
C GLN A 605 16.94 -23.71 8.83
N THR A 606 17.11 -22.39 8.79
CA THR A 606 17.35 -21.56 9.97
C THR A 606 16.20 -20.57 10.16
N ALA A 607 15.84 -20.32 11.40
CA ALA A 607 14.89 -19.27 11.75
C ALA A 607 15.48 -18.31 12.78
N ILE A 608 15.37 -17.00 12.49
CA ILE A 608 15.95 -15.95 13.34
C ILE A 608 15.27 -15.92 14.71
N ASP A 609 13.97 -16.17 14.77
CA ASP A 609 13.16 -16.16 15.98
C ASP A 609 13.30 -17.44 16.83
N GLY A 610 14.02 -18.44 16.34
CA GLY A 610 14.22 -19.72 17.03
C GLY A 610 13.07 -20.71 16.87
N SER A 611 12.13 -20.47 15.95
CA SER A 611 11.02 -21.38 15.66
C SER A 611 11.43 -22.64 14.89
N MET A 612 12.71 -22.77 14.53
CA MET A 612 13.31 -23.96 13.91
C MET A 612 14.43 -24.52 14.80
N ASN A 613 14.87 -25.75 14.52
CA ASN A 613 15.95 -26.39 15.28
C ASN A 613 17.28 -25.58 15.28
N ILE A 614 17.52 -24.83 14.20
CA ILE A 614 18.70 -23.97 14.09
C ILE A 614 18.22 -22.52 14.15
N ARG A 615 18.56 -21.86 15.25
CA ARG A 615 18.32 -20.43 15.44
C ARG A 615 19.46 -19.62 14.85
N GLY A 616 19.16 -18.63 14.01
CA GLY A 616 20.14 -17.70 13.44
C GLY A 616 20.03 -17.59 11.93
N HIS A 617 21.12 -17.20 11.30
CA HIS A 617 21.22 -16.91 9.88
C HIS A 617 21.90 -18.04 9.10
N ALA A 618 21.66 -18.09 7.79
CA ALA A 618 22.34 -19.04 6.90
C ALA A 618 23.87 -18.91 6.99
N LEU A 619 24.37 -17.69 7.17
CA LEU A 619 25.81 -17.45 7.34
C LEU A 619 26.39 -18.11 8.59
N ASP A 620 25.62 -18.30 9.67
CA ASP A 620 26.10 -18.97 10.88
C ASP A 620 26.42 -20.43 10.61
N VAL A 621 25.56 -21.06 9.81
CA VAL A 621 25.75 -22.46 9.37
C VAL A 621 26.95 -22.57 8.42
N ILE A 622 27.09 -21.63 7.48
CA ILE A 622 28.25 -21.58 6.56
C ILE A 622 29.54 -21.42 7.36
N ALA A 623 29.58 -20.46 8.28
CA ALA A 623 30.74 -20.22 9.17
C ALA A 623 31.10 -21.45 9.96
N GLN A 624 30.13 -22.15 10.53
CA GLN A 624 30.35 -23.37 11.29
C GLN A 624 30.93 -24.48 10.43
N LYS A 625 30.37 -24.70 9.22
CA LYS A 625 30.89 -25.70 8.28
C LYS A 625 32.33 -25.39 7.87
N LEU A 626 32.66 -24.12 7.59
CA LEU A 626 34.00 -23.68 7.23
C LEU A 626 34.99 -23.86 8.39
N LYS A 627 34.61 -23.52 9.63
CA LYS A 627 35.41 -23.72 10.84
C LYS A 627 35.67 -25.20 11.11
N ASN A 628 34.72 -26.06 10.81
CA ASN A 628 34.88 -27.51 10.91
C ASN A 628 35.71 -28.13 9.77
N SER A 629 36.28 -27.31 8.90
CA SER A 629 37.10 -27.74 7.76
C SER A 629 36.33 -28.66 6.79
N GLU A 630 35.01 -28.51 6.68
CA GLU A 630 34.24 -29.19 5.65
C GLU A 630 34.66 -28.70 4.27
N LYS A 631 34.84 -29.63 3.35
CA LYS A 631 35.21 -29.26 1.98
C LYS A 631 34.03 -28.63 1.27
N ILE A 632 34.09 -27.31 1.05
CA ILE A 632 33.14 -26.51 0.31
C ILE A 632 33.87 -25.90 -0.89
N ASP A 633 33.42 -26.22 -2.09
CA ASP A 633 34.09 -25.79 -3.33
C ASP A 633 33.45 -24.50 -3.91
N CYS A 634 32.16 -24.26 -3.63
CA CYS A 634 31.47 -23.07 -4.09
C CYS A 634 30.30 -22.70 -3.17
N VAL A 635 30.05 -21.42 -2.98
CA VAL A 635 28.85 -20.89 -2.32
C VAL A 635 28.10 -20.01 -3.32
N ILE A 636 26.81 -20.18 -3.47
CA ILE A 636 25.93 -19.36 -4.30
C ILE A 636 24.87 -18.74 -3.38
N ALA A 637 24.89 -17.42 -3.26
CA ALA A 637 24.00 -16.67 -2.39
C ALA A 637 22.91 -15.94 -3.21
N VAL A 638 21.64 -16.15 -2.84
CA VAL A 638 20.49 -15.55 -3.50
C VAL A 638 19.52 -15.02 -2.44
N GLY A 639 19.31 -13.73 -2.43
CA GLY A 639 18.41 -13.13 -1.45
C GLY A 639 18.71 -11.66 -1.22
N CYS A 640 18.69 -11.24 0.04
CA CYS A 640 18.95 -9.85 0.35
C CYS A 640 20.44 -9.49 0.17
N PRO A 641 20.74 -8.27 -0.34
CA PRO A 641 22.13 -7.84 -0.52
C PRO A 641 22.98 -7.95 0.74
N PHE A 642 22.37 -7.71 1.91
CA PHE A 642 23.08 -7.83 3.17
C PHE A 642 23.49 -9.28 3.49
N MET A 643 22.59 -10.25 3.29
CA MET A 643 22.91 -11.66 3.43
C MET A 643 24.02 -12.07 2.46
N MET A 644 23.94 -11.63 1.21
CA MET A 644 24.93 -11.91 0.18
C MET A 644 26.30 -11.31 0.53
N MET A 645 26.34 -10.07 0.99
CA MET A 645 27.56 -9.38 1.46
C MET A 645 28.19 -10.10 2.64
N LEU A 646 27.41 -10.45 3.64
CA LEU A 646 27.91 -11.17 4.82
C LEU A 646 28.43 -12.56 4.46
N THR A 647 27.73 -13.26 3.55
CA THR A 647 28.19 -14.56 3.01
C THR A 647 29.55 -14.40 2.31
N ALA A 648 29.71 -13.37 1.46
CA ALA A 648 30.98 -13.07 0.82
C ALA A 648 32.10 -12.76 1.84
N THR A 649 31.79 -11.98 2.85
CA THR A 649 32.75 -11.63 3.92
C THR A 649 33.20 -12.86 4.69
N GLU A 650 32.28 -13.77 5.03
CA GLU A 650 32.59 -14.99 5.79
C GLU A 650 33.38 -16.00 4.98
N THR A 651 33.12 -16.13 3.69
CA THR A 651 33.79 -17.12 2.80
C THR A 651 35.19 -16.66 2.32
N LYS A 652 35.41 -15.35 2.28
CA LYS A 652 36.65 -14.74 1.75
C LYS A 652 37.93 -15.24 2.44
N PRO A 653 38.02 -15.33 3.81
CA PRO A 653 39.22 -15.82 4.51
C PRO A 653 39.58 -17.27 4.15
N TYR A 654 38.58 -18.06 3.73
CA TYR A 654 38.75 -19.46 3.36
C TYR A 654 39.01 -19.66 1.86
N ASN A 655 39.06 -18.57 1.11
CA ASN A 655 39.22 -18.57 -0.35
C ASN A 655 38.20 -19.48 -1.09
N VAL A 656 36.97 -19.57 -0.57
CA VAL A 656 35.90 -20.35 -1.17
C VAL A 656 35.21 -19.49 -2.23
N LYS A 657 35.13 -20.01 -3.48
CA LYS A 657 34.44 -19.32 -4.56
C LYS A 657 33.00 -18.97 -4.14
N THR A 658 32.67 -17.69 -4.17
CA THR A 658 31.35 -17.23 -3.75
C THR A 658 30.71 -16.39 -4.85
N LEU A 659 29.53 -16.80 -5.30
CA LEU A 659 28.72 -16.09 -6.29
C LEU A 659 27.50 -15.48 -5.61
N ALA A 660 27.17 -14.24 -5.97
CA ALA A 660 25.97 -13.56 -5.48
C ALA A 660 25.07 -13.12 -6.64
N ALA A 661 23.77 -13.38 -6.52
CA ALA A 661 22.76 -12.91 -7.46
C ALA A 661 22.38 -11.46 -7.13
N LEU A 662 23.08 -10.51 -7.74
CA LEU A 662 22.90 -9.09 -7.42
C LEU A 662 21.58 -8.54 -7.98
N ASN A 663 20.92 -7.72 -7.18
CA ASN A 663 19.59 -7.19 -7.43
C ASN A 663 19.49 -5.66 -7.30
N PRO A 664 20.32 -4.88 -8.02
CA PRO A 664 20.16 -3.43 -8.11
C PRO A 664 18.83 -3.07 -8.78
N ILE A 665 18.48 -1.80 -8.78
CA ILE A 665 17.32 -1.30 -9.54
C ILE A 665 17.54 -1.60 -11.03
N MET A 666 16.56 -2.25 -11.67
CA MET A 666 16.57 -2.58 -13.09
C MET A 666 15.29 -2.06 -13.74
N LEU A 667 15.42 -1.29 -14.84
CA LEU A 667 14.28 -0.67 -15.52
C LEU A 667 14.03 -1.29 -16.90
N ASP A 668 15.06 -1.35 -17.78
CA ASP A 668 14.88 -1.83 -19.15
C ASP A 668 15.34 -3.28 -19.37
N GLY A 669 16.30 -3.76 -18.59
CA GLY A 669 16.84 -5.11 -18.71
C GLY A 669 17.78 -5.33 -19.88
N THR A 670 18.11 -4.30 -20.67
CA THR A 670 18.92 -4.38 -21.90
C THR A 670 20.30 -3.72 -21.76
N GLY A 671 20.60 -3.13 -20.60
CA GLY A 671 21.83 -2.40 -20.33
C GLY A 671 21.86 -0.95 -20.84
N MET A 672 20.82 -0.50 -21.54
CA MET A 672 20.80 0.84 -22.14
C MET A 672 20.56 1.96 -21.11
N CYS A 673 19.69 1.76 -20.13
CA CYS A 673 19.35 2.80 -19.14
C CYS A 673 20.43 3.04 -18.10
N GLY A 674 21.35 2.11 -17.89
CA GLY A 674 22.45 2.21 -16.91
C GLY A 674 22.00 2.16 -15.42
N ALA A 675 20.72 1.96 -15.13
CA ALA A 675 20.21 1.95 -13.76
C ALA A 675 20.83 0.84 -12.90
N CYS A 676 21.09 -0.32 -13.49
CA CYS A 676 21.62 -1.50 -12.81
C CYS A 676 23.17 -1.61 -12.82
N ARG A 677 23.87 -0.51 -13.15
CA ARG A 677 25.34 -0.53 -13.13
C ARG A 677 25.88 -0.67 -11.71
N LEU A 678 26.99 -1.35 -11.56
CA LEU A 678 27.72 -1.58 -10.32
C LEU A 678 29.18 -1.90 -10.62
N THR A 679 30.05 -1.73 -9.63
CA THR A 679 31.47 -2.04 -9.78
C THR A 679 31.75 -3.47 -9.26
N VAL A 680 32.38 -4.28 -10.10
CA VAL A 680 32.88 -5.62 -9.75
C VAL A 680 34.36 -5.67 -10.04
N GLY A 681 35.18 -5.79 -9.02
CA GLY A 681 36.63 -5.63 -9.11
C GLY A 681 36.97 -4.17 -9.46
N LYS A 682 37.45 -3.94 -10.67
CA LYS A 682 37.79 -2.61 -11.18
C LYS A 682 36.96 -2.21 -12.42
N GLU A 683 35.93 -2.99 -12.74
CA GLU A 683 35.14 -2.82 -13.94
C GLU A 683 33.70 -2.44 -13.59
N THR A 684 33.15 -1.53 -14.38
CA THR A 684 31.71 -1.25 -14.34
C THR A 684 30.97 -2.37 -15.09
N LYS A 685 30.01 -2.99 -14.42
CA LYS A 685 29.12 -4.03 -14.95
C LYS A 685 27.67 -3.59 -14.89
N PHE A 686 26.85 -4.18 -15.76
CA PHE A 686 25.39 -3.97 -15.75
C PHE A 686 24.72 -5.29 -15.34
N ALA A 687 24.13 -5.33 -14.16
CA ALA A 687 23.57 -6.56 -13.61
C ALA A 687 22.53 -7.22 -14.53
N CYS A 688 21.83 -6.46 -15.35
CA CYS A 688 20.81 -7.00 -16.26
C CYS A 688 21.39 -7.69 -17.51
N VAL A 689 22.63 -7.41 -17.92
CA VAL A 689 23.25 -7.99 -19.13
C VAL A 689 24.56 -8.71 -18.85
N ASP A 690 25.35 -8.30 -17.84
CA ASP A 690 26.60 -8.96 -17.41
C ASP A 690 26.39 -9.95 -16.26
N GLY A 691 25.23 -9.90 -15.59
CA GLY A 691 24.85 -10.71 -14.45
C GLY A 691 23.55 -11.48 -14.67
N PRO A 692 22.82 -11.82 -13.60
CA PRO A 692 22.89 -11.24 -12.25
C PRO A 692 23.96 -11.84 -11.31
N PHE A 693 24.61 -12.96 -11.68
CA PHE A 693 25.59 -13.62 -10.83
C PHE A 693 27.00 -13.05 -11.03
N PHE A 694 27.60 -12.60 -9.94
CA PHE A 694 28.96 -12.07 -9.90
C PHE A 694 29.79 -12.71 -8.81
N ASP A 695 31.12 -12.63 -8.92
CA ASP A 695 32.03 -12.98 -7.83
C ASP A 695 31.79 -12.00 -6.65
N ALA A 696 31.23 -12.54 -5.59
CA ALA A 696 30.79 -11.74 -4.44
C ALA A 696 31.94 -11.07 -3.68
N HIS A 697 33.18 -11.59 -3.81
CA HIS A 697 34.38 -11.04 -3.21
C HIS A 697 34.91 -9.79 -3.93
N LEU A 698 34.45 -9.57 -5.17
CA LEU A 698 34.87 -8.46 -6.04
C LEU A 698 33.83 -7.34 -6.12
N VAL A 699 32.63 -7.55 -5.60
CA VAL A 699 31.52 -6.58 -5.61
C VAL A 699 31.82 -5.40 -4.72
N ASP A 700 31.64 -4.19 -5.24
CA ASP A 700 31.53 -2.98 -4.41
C ASP A 700 30.14 -2.92 -3.77
N TRP A 701 30.07 -3.42 -2.54
CA TRP A 701 28.82 -3.51 -1.79
C TRP A 701 28.28 -2.15 -1.39
N ASP A 702 29.16 -1.18 -1.09
CA ASP A 702 28.75 0.18 -0.73
C ASP A 702 28.08 0.86 -1.90
N GLU A 703 28.68 0.80 -3.10
CA GLU A 703 28.02 1.30 -4.33
C GLU A 703 26.68 0.62 -4.58
N LEU A 704 26.59 -0.70 -4.39
CA LEU A 704 25.33 -1.42 -4.59
C LEU A 704 24.24 -0.93 -3.64
N PHE A 705 24.57 -0.73 -2.37
CA PHE A 705 23.63 -0.20 -1.37
C PHE A 705 23.19 1.23 -1.70
N ASP A 706 24.12 2.11 -2.01
CA ASP A 706 23.84 3.50 -2.38
C ASP A 706 22.90 3.59 -3.57
N ARG A 707 23.14 2.77 -4.59
CA ARG A 707 22.27 2.73 -5.77
C ARG A 707 20.89 2.18 -5.49
N ARG A 708 20.77 1.20 -4.63
CA ARG A 708 19.46 0.71 -4.20
C ARG A 708 18.69 1.74 -3.39
N MET A 709 19.40 2.66 -2.74
CA MET A 709 18.82 3.76 -1.98
C MET A 709 18.47 4.98 -2.81
N ALA A 710 18.93 5.08 -4.05
CA ALA A 710 18.78 6.27 -4.89
C ALA A 710 17.34 6.81 -4.97
N TYR A 711 16.35 5.93 -4.87
CA TYR A 711 14.92 6.28 -4.88
C TYR A 711 14.20 5.88 -3.58
N SER A 712 14.92 5.70 -2.47
CA SER A 712 14.31 5.18 -1.24
C SER A 712 13.32 6.17 -0.62
N ALA A 713 13.56 7.47 -0.76
CA ALA A 713 12.63 8.51 -0.30
C ALA A 713 11.31 8.45 -1.08
N GLU A 714 11.37 8.34 -2.39
CA GLU A 714 10.22 8.22 -3.28
C GLU A 714 9.49 6.88 -3.06
N GLU A 715 10.23 5.79 -2.90
CA GLU A 715 9.65 4.49 -2.61
C GLU A 715 8.96 4.47 -1.23
N ILE A 716 9.58 5.07 -0.20
CA ILE A 716 8.98 5.24 1.13
C ILE A 716 7.73 6.10 1.02
N HIS A 717 7.79 7.18 0.25
CA HIS A 717 6.64 8.04 -0.02
C HIS A 717 5.50 7.27 -0.69
N LEU A 718 5.80 6.49 -1.73
CA LEU A 718 4.82 5.69 -2.47
C LEU A 718 4.17 4.59 -1.64
N VAL A 719 4.89 3.97 -0.71
CA VAL A 719 4.28 3.03 0.26
C VAL A 719 3.69 3.74 1.47
N GLY A 720 3.79 5.07 1.53
CA GLY A 720 3.13 5.89 2.53
C GLY A 720 3.84 5.98 3.87
N ARG A 721 5.16 5.87 3.91
CA ARG A 721 5.95 6.13 5.11
C ARG A 721 6.55 7.53 5.07
N THR A 722 6.72 8.15 6.23
CA THR A 722 7.49 9.39 6.36
C THR A 722 8.91 9.19 5.87
N GLU A 723 9.48 10.23 5.28
CA GLU A 723 10.90 10.27 4.95
C GLU A 723 11.72 9.90 6.19
N ALA A 724 12.25 8.67 6.18
CA ALA A 724 13.39 8.40 7.04
C ALA A 724 14.50 9.34 6.54
N THR A 725 15.13 10.06 7.45
CA THR A 725 16.37 10.77 7.14
C THR A 725 17.25 9.84 6.32
N ALA A 726 17.66 10.29 5.14
CA ALA A 726 18.49 9.48 4.25
C ALA A 726 19.66 8.90 5.07
N PRO A 727 19.87 7.60 5.09
CA PRO A 727 20.96 7.00 5.84
C PRO A 727 22.28 7.56 5.32
N GLN A 728 23.21 7.82 6.23
CA GLN A 728 24.55 8.22 5.85
C GLN A 728 25.25 7.07 5.09
N HIS A 729 26.20 7.39 4.23
CA HIS A 729 26.92 6.45 3.34
C HIS A 729 27.47 5.17 3.99
N SER A 730 27.64 5.16 5.30
CA SER A 730 28.08 4.00 6.10
C SER A 730 26.95 3.12 6.62
N ASP A 731 25.68 3.46 6.31
CA ASP A 731 24.54 2.79 6.90
C ASP A 731 23.95 1.74 5.94
N ILE A 732 24.31 0.49 6.17
CA ILE A 732 23.79 -0.68 5.45
C ILE A 732 22.30 -0.95 5.76
N SER A 733 21.66 -0.07 6.56
CA SER A 733 20.25 -0.17 6.93
C SER A 733 19.26 -0.08 5.76
N SER A 734 19.74 0.26 4.57
CA SER A 734 18.94 0.38 3.35
C SER A 734 18.56 -0.94 2.68
N CYS A 735 19.00 -2.06 3.18
CA CYS A 735 18.65 -3.35 2.60
C CYS A 735 17.17 -3.68 2.82
N LYS A 736 16.37 -3.61 1.76
CA LYS A 736 14.93 -3.94 1.76
C LYS A 736 14.64 -5.38 2.21
N CYS A 737 15.64 -6.23 2.22
CA CYS A 737 15.49 -7.67 2.44
C CYS A 737 15.83 -8.12 3.87
N LEU A 738 16.36 -7.24 4.70
CA LEU A 738 16.50 -7.51 6.14
C LEU A 738 15.15 -7.55 6.86
N THR A 739 14.14 -7.26 6.14
CA THR A 739 12.74 -7.32 6.51
C THR A 739 12.16 -8.64 6.03
#